data_9fe9c20508a6ba73d51d61514a927181
#
_entry.id   9fe9c20508a6ba73d51d61514a927181
#
_cell.length_a   1.000
_cell.length_b   1.000
_cell.length_c   1.000
_cell.angle_alpha   90.00
_cell.angle_beta   90.00
_cell.angle_gamma   90.00
#
_symmetry.space_group_name_H-M   'P 1'
#
loop_
_entity.id
_entity.type
_entity.pdbx_description
1 polymer ?
#
loop_
_entity_poly.entity_id
_entity_poly.type
_entity_poly.pdbx_seq_one_letter_code
_entity_poly.pdbx_strand_id
1 'polypeptide(L)'
;MAQPAQNLVLIGHGMVGQRLLEALAERGALVERGAPVGTGATGWHATVLAEEDIPAYDRVHLSAAFTGATAAQLALCDDEFMERNGIDLRLGDPAEAIDPAARTVTTTSGAVVPYDALVLATGSHPFVPDIPGADATGCFTYRTLYDVEQLTQYARDGARSGVVIGGGLLGLEAAGALRTLGLDTRVVEFAPRLMPLQVDDGGAAALRATIESMGVAVHTGVGARAVELDEAGRARGLRLSDGGRIDADVVVFSAGVRPRDRLARACGLAVGDRGGVAVDQYCRTSDPSIYAVGECARTVDGRVYGLVAPGYQMAETVAERLAGGADRTFTGADTSTRLKLLGADVASFGDPFAAPESGAVEVLFSDGREGVYKKLLLGPDGRLIGGILVGDAGAYGTLQPHTGRQLPGPAAAFVSPGAGELPGADALPDDAVVCSCHNVTKGQVRGAITEHGLTDIGGIKRRTRAGTGCGACTGSLQAVLDAELATRGLARARGLCEHFALSRSEIYAAVRDQRLCSFSEVMERHGAGGDGCAVCKPAIGNILATLAPELGIGHVLDGEQATLQDTNDLFLANLQKDGTYSVVPRLPGGEVTPGQIIALGEVARDYGLYTKITGAQRIGLFGARADQLPDIWRRLGRAGFESGQAYGKSLRAVKSCVGARFCRFGQGDSIQLAVDLELRYRGLRTPHKFKGGVSGCLRECAEARGKDIGVIATAGGWNLYVCGNGGARPRHADLLASDLTTAELFTTVDRFLMYYVRTAERLERTAAWIERIDGGLDHLKDVLLADSLGICGELEAQMARHVAAYRDEWQTVLADPAALARFGRVDFGALDDLEPGRGRPARLPDGSEAALFKARTGEVYAVSNRDPYTGADVIAGGIMGSRDGVPVVTSPLHKQEYDLRTGQCLDDPDVRLPVVDLTDLPTTRFPPAPRAAAGPTAGRGGS
;
A
#
# COMPACT_ATOMS: atom_id res chain seq x y z
N MET A 1 -19.68 27.00 -38.65
CA MET A 1 -20.39 27.45 -37.45
C MET A 1 -20.11 26.39 -36.39
N ALA A 2 -19.49 26.77 -35.28
CA ALA A 2 -19.31 25.84 -34.18
C ALA A 2 -20.68 25.44 -33.63
N GLN A 3 -20.92 24.16 -33.43
CA GLN A 3 -22.13 23.69 -32.76
C GLN A 3 -22.15 24.18 -31.31
N PRO A 4 -23.30 24.60 -30.77
CA PRO A 4 -23.40 24.95 -29.34
C PRO A 4 -23.11 23.72 -28.49
N ALA A 5 -22.63 23.95 -27.26
CA ALA A 5 -22.42 22.88 -26.29
C ALA A 5 -23.72 22.08 -26.07
N GLN A 6 -23.62 20.77 -26.05
CA GLN A 6 -24.75 19.83 -25.94
C GLN A 6 -24.88 19.32 -24.50
N ASN A 7 -26.07 18.89 -24.11
CA ASN A 7 -26.32 18.35 -22.76
C ASN A 7 -26.13 16.83 -22.74
N LEU A 8 -25.22 16.35 -21.91
CA LEU A 8 -25.05 14.95 -21.60
C LEU A 8 -25.64 14.65 -20.21
N VAL A 9 -26.56 13.70 -20.15
CA VAL A 9 -27.01 13.18 -18.85
C VAL A 9 -26.47 11.78 -18.63
N LEU A 10 -25.86 11.56 -17.47
CA LEU A 10 -25.37 10.26 -17.00
C LEU A 10 -26.22 9.80 -15.82
N ILE A 11 -26.90 8.66 -15.95
CA ILE A 11 -27.64 8.04 -14.85
C ILE A 11 -26.81 6.94 -14.22
N GLY A 12 -26.38 7.17 -12.99
CA GLY A 12 -25.52 6.27 -12.18
C GLY A 12 -24.09 6.75 -12.09
N HIS A 13 -23.64 7.00 -10.86
CA HIS A 13 -22.29 7.42 -10.51
C HIS A 13 -21.54 6.29 -9.78
N GLY A 14 -21.37 5.16 -10.45
CA GLY A 14 -20.49 4.07 -10.01
C GLY A 14 -19.16 4.08 -10.77
N MET A 15 -18.37 3.02 -10.62
CA MET A 15 -17.03 2.88 -11.24
C MET A 15 -17.05 3.14 -12.75
N VAL A 16 -18.04 2.59 -13.47
CA VAL A 16 -18.15 2.73 -14.94
C VAL A 16 -18.58 4.14 -15.33
N GLY A 17 -19.51 4.75 -14.57
CA GLY A 17 -19.93 6.13 -14.78
C GLY A 17 -18.79 7.11 -14.58
N GLN A 18 -18.02 6.94 -13.52
CA GLN A 18 -16.82 7.74 -13.25
C GLN A 18 -15.79 7.59 -14.39
N ARG A 19 -15.55 6.36 -14.87
CA ARG A 19 -14.62 6.13 -15.99
C ARG A 19 -15.05 6.83 -17.28
N LEU A 20 -16.35 6.89 -17.55
CA LEU A 20 -16.88 7.62 -18.70
C LEU A 20 -16.56 9.12 -18.60
N LEU A 21 -16.76 9.73 -17.44
CA LEU A 21 -16.47 11.16 -17.20
C LEU A 21 -14.98 11.45 -17.37
N GLU A 22 -14.13 10.60 -16.81
CA GLU A 22 -12.67 10.70 -16.98
C GLU A 22 -12.26 10.57 -18.46
N ALA A 23 -12.84 9.60 -19.18
CA ALA A 23 -12.53 9.39 -20.58
C ALA A 23 -12.98 10.56 -21.48
N LEU A 24 -14.05 11.24 -21.13
CA LEU A 24 -14.51 12.47 -21.79
C LEU A 24 -13.59 13.65 -21.47
N ALA A 25 -13.19 13.80 -20.19
CA ALA A 25 -12.26 14.84 -19.77
C ALA A 25 -10.89 14.70 -20.46
N GLU A 26 -10.34 13.48 -20.51
CA GLU A 26 -9.08 13.18 -21.21
C GLU A 26 -9.09 13.54 -22.69
N ARG A 27 -10.26 13.50 -23.33
CA ARG A 27 -10.45 13.87 -24.72
C ARG A 27 -10.79 15.35 -24.92
N GLY A 28 -10.84 16.13 -23.83
CA GLY A 28 -11.27 17.53 -23.88
C GLY A 28 -12.71 17.70 -24.38
N ALA A 29 -13.56 16.70 -24.16
CA ALA A 29 -14.94 16.69 -24.64
C ALA A 29 -15.93 17.30 -23.63
N LEU A 30 -15.49 17.67 -22.42
CA LEU A 30 -16.30 18.36 -21.42
C LEU A 30 -16.08 19.87 -21.50
N VAL A 31 -17.12 20.65 -21.20
CA VAL A 31 -17.08 22.13 -21.23
C VAL A 31 -17.11 22.65 -19.80
N GLU A 32 -16.19 23.57 -19.47
CA GLU A 32 -16.15 24.21 -18.15
C GLU A 32 -17.44 24.96 -17.83
N ARG A 33 -17.86 24.95 -16.57
CA ARG A 33 -19.06 25.63 -16.08
C ARG A 33 -18.91 27.15 -16.24
N GLY A 34 -19.73 27.75 -17.09
CA GLY A 34 -19.70 29.20 -17.30
C GLY A 34 -18.94 29.68 -18.53
N ALA A 35 -18.45 28.79 -19.38
CA ALA A 35 -17.93 29.19 -20.68
C ALA A 35 -19.03 29.93 -21.45
N PRO A 36 -18.76 31.16 -22.03
CA PRO A 36 -19.80 31.95 -22.72
C PRO A 36 -20.37 31.16 -23.89
N VAL A 37 -21.68 31.07 -23.96
CA VAL A 37 -22.40 30.56 -25.13
C VAL A 37 -22.00 31.42 -26.32
N GLY A 38 -21.20 30.85 -27.26
CA GLY A 38 -20.76 31.56 -28.48
C GLY A 38 -19.27 31.61 -28.76
N THR A 39 -18.42 31.02 -27.90
CA THR A 39 -16.94 31.00 -28.10
C THR A 39 -16.45 29.86 -28.98
N GLY A 40 -17.33 29.11 -29.66
CA GLY A 40 -16.93 28.05 -30.60
C GLY A 40 -16.44 26.75 -29.94
N ALA A 41 -16.62 26.60 -28.63
CA ALA A 41 -16.32 25.36 -27.90
C ALA A 41 -17.37 24.29 -28.26
N THR A 42 -16.95 23.25 -28.98
CA THR A 42 -17.71 22.02 -29.19
C THR A 42 -17.44 21.11 -28.00
N GLY A 43 -18.47 20.73 -27.20
CA GLY A 43 -18.31 19.88 -26.03
C GLY A 43 -19.63 19.58 -25.33
N TRP A 44 -19.56 18.83 -24.22
CA TRP A 44 -20.68 18.37 -23.44
C TRP A 44 -20.76 19.04 -22.09
N HIS A 45 -21.95 19.57 -21.76
CA HIS A 45 -22.30 19.88 -20.37
C HIS A 45 -22.81 18.59 -19.70
N ALA A 46 -22.08 18.02 -18.79
CA ALA A 46 -22.44 16.77 -18.14
C ALA A 46 -23.23 17.02 -16.85
N THR A 47 -24.42 16.40 -16.76
CA THR A 47 -25.18 16.27 -15.50
C THR A 47 -25.22 14.80 -15.11
N VAL A 48 -24.84 14.50 -13.88
CA VAL A 48 -24.77 13.15 -13.30
C VAL A 48 -25.84 12.98 -12.24
N LEU A 49 -26.70 11.98 -12.41
CA LEU A 49 -27.77 11.65 -11.46
C LEU A 49 -27.38 10.37 -10.70
N ALA A 50 -27.14 10.49 -9.41
CA ALA A 50 -26.69 9.40 -8.55
C ALA A 50 -27.74 9.03 -7.50
N GLU A 51 -27.92 7.73 -7.27
CA GLU A 51 -28.81 7.20 -6.22
C GLU A 51 -28.17 7.27 -4.83
N GLU A 52 -26.87 7.02 -4.75
CA GLU A 52 -26.12 7.11 -3.49
C GLU A 52 -25.78 8.57 -3.17
N ASP A 53 -25.69 8.90 -1.91
CA ASP A 53 -25.38 10.24 -1.38
C ASP A 53 -23.85 10.50 -1.27
N ILE A 54 -23.04 9.56 -1.79
CA ILE A 54 -21.58 9.64 -1.83
C ILE A 54 -21.07 9.54 -3.27
N PRO A 55 -19.92 10.17 -3.61
CA PRO A 55 -19.31 10.04 -4.94
C PRO A 55 -18.90 8.61 -5.27
N ALA A 56 -18.54 8.38 -6.54
CA ALA A 56 -18.06 7.07 -7.01
C ALA A 56 -16.87 6.56 -6.19
N TYR A 57 -16.92 5.32 -5.79
CA TYR A 57 -15.88 4.64 -5.00
C TYR A 57 -15.54 3.26 -5.56
N ASP A 58 -14.37 2.74 -5.17
CA ASP A 58 -13.84 1.45 -5.62
C ASP A 58 -14.59 0.29 -4.94
N ARG A 59 -15.54 -0.31 -5.68
CA ARG A 59 -16.32 -1.47 -5.24
C ARG A 59 -15.55 -2.79 -5.31
N VAL A 60 -14.44 -2.84 -6.04
CA VAL A 60 -13.56 -4.04 -6.07
C VAL A 60 -12.84 -4.21 -4.74
N HIS A 61 -12.56 -3.10 -4.05
CA HIS A 61 -11.94 -3.10 -2.74
C HIS A 61 -12.92 -2.83 -1.58
N LEU A 62 -14.22 -3.07 -1.79
CA LEU A 62 -15.27 -2.83 -0.79
C LEU A 62 -15.00 -3.55 0.54
N SER A 63 -14.41 -4.75 0.50
CA SER A 63 -14.02 -5.51 1.69
C SER A 63 -13.03 -4.79 2.63
N ALA A 64 -12.28 -3.80 2.12
CA ALA A 64 -11.38 -2.99 2.96
C ALA A 64 -12.13 -2.15 4.00
N ALA A 65 -13.41 -1.82 3.77
CA ALA A 65 -14.23 -1.07 4.71
C ALA A 65 -14.47 -1.86 6.02
N PHE A 66 -14.52 -3.19 6.01
CA PHE A 66 -14.59 -4.01 7.22
C PHE A 66 -13.35 -3.90 8.12
N THR A 67 -12.22 -3.50 7.55
CA THR A 67 -10.95 -3.27 8.26
C THR A 67 -10.67 -1.80 8.53
N GLY A 68 -11.65 -0.91 8.27
CA GLY A 68 -11.62 0.49 8.64
C GLY A 68 -11.27 1.46 7.50
N ALA A 69 -11.26 1.02 6.23
CA ALA A 69 -11.15 1.96 5.12
C ALA A 69 -12.41 2.85 5.06
N THR A 70 -12.19 4.15 4.90
CA THR A 70 -13.27 5.15 4.81
C THR A 70 -13.75 5.32 3.37
N ALA A 71 -14.94 5.90 3.17
CA ALA A 71 -15.45 6.26 1.84
C ALA A 71 -14.46 7.15 1.07
N ALA A 72 -13.82 8.11 1.75
CA ALA A 72 -12.81 8.98 1.14
C ALA A 72 -11.56 8.23 0.67
N GLN A 73 -11.16 7.16 1.36
CA GLN A 73 -10.02 6.33 0.94
C GLN A 73 -10.34 5.41 -0.23
N LEU A 74 -11.61 5.11 -0.45
CA LEU A 74 -12.10 4.32 -1.58
C LEU A 74 -12.59 5.20 -2.74
N ALA A 75 -12.68 6.53 -2.57
CA ALA A 75 -13.15 7.46 -3.60
C ALA A 75 -12.33 7.32 -4.88
N LEU A 76 -13.01 7.35 -6.04
CA LEU A 76 -12.39 7.25 -7.37
C LEU A 76 -12.09 8.64 -7.98
N CYS A 77 -12.64 9.69 -7.42
CA CYS A 77 -12.38 11.08 -7.81
C CYS A 77 -12.40 11.97 -6.58
N ASP A 78 -11.75 13.11 -6.69
CA ASP A 78 -11.84 14.23 -5.76
C ASP A 78 -12.95 15.21 -6.18
N ASP A 79 -13.33 16.08 -5.27
CA ASP A 79 -14.34 17.11 -5.53
C ASP A 79 -13.89 18.10 -6.62
N GLU A 80 -12.57 18.34 -6.72
CA GLU A 80 -11.97 19.21 -7.73
C GLU A 80 -12.11 18.67 -9.15
N PHE A 81 -12.16 17.34 -9.35
CA PHE A 81 -12.39 16.76 -10.67
C PHE A 81 -13.74 17.19 -11.26
N MET A 82 -14.80 17.19 -10.46
CA MET A 82 -16.12 17.61 -10.89
C MET A 82 -16.16 19.09 -11.23
N GLU A 83 -15.56 19.92 -10.38
CA GLU A 83 -15.48 21.36 -10.56
C GLU A 83 -14.66 21.76 -11.80
N ARG A 84 -13.44 21.23 -11.95
CA ARG A 84 -12.54 21.51 -13.09
C ARG A 84 -13.16 21.14 -14.43
N ASN A 85 -13.96 20.08 -14.46
CA ASN A 85 -14.60 19.60 -15.70
C ASN A 85 -16.04 20.12 -15.89
N GLY A 86 -16.52 21.01 -15.03
CA GLY A 86 -17.84 21.61 -15.13
C GLY A 86 -19.01 20.63 -15.01
N ILE A 87 -18.82 19.54 -14.28
CA ILE A 87 -19.80 18.45 -14.13
C ILE A 87 -20.80 18.81 -13.02
N ASP A 88 -22.12 18.75 -13.34
CA ASP A 88 -23.21 18.88 -12.37
C ASP A 88 -23.51 17.53 -11.74
N LEU A 89 -22.88 17.22 -10.59
CA LEU A 89 -23.10 15.96 -9.87
C LEU A 89 -24.22 16.11 -8.84
N ARG A 90 -25.29 15.35 -8.98
CA ARG A 90 -26.46 15.31 -8.08
C ARG A 90 -26.48 14.00 -7.32
N LEU A 91 -25.97 13.99 -6.13
CA LEU A 91 -25.97 12.87 -5.20
C LEU A 91 -27.33 12.76 -4.50
N GLY A 92 -27.81 11.53 -4.25
CA GLY A 92 -29.09 11.27 -3.57
C GLY A 92 -30.33 11.70 -4.36
N ASP A 93 -30.22 12.05 -5.66
CA ASP A 93 -31.34 12.42 -6.52
C ASP A 93 -31.41 11.52 -7.77
N PRO A 94 -31.82 10.25 -7.59
CA PRO A 94 -31.86 9.29 -8.69
C PRO A 94 -32.91 9.65 -9.75
N ALA A 95 -32.64 9.20 -10.97
CA ALA A 95 -33.61 9.26 -12.05
C ALA A 95 -34.82 8.37 -11.75
N GLU A 96 -36.02 8.94 -11.90
CA GLU A 96 -37.30 8.25 -11.71
C GLU A 96 -37.92 7.82 -13.05
N ALA A 97 -37.86 8.69 -14.08
CA ALA A 97 -38.42 8.45 -15.38
C ALA A 97 -37.58 9.05 -16.51
N ILE A 98 -37.64 8.42 -17.68
CA ILE A 98 -37.05 8.93 -18.93
C ILE A 98 -38.17 9.12 -19.94
N ASP A 99 -38.23 10.28 -20.60
CA ASP A 99 -39.10 10.53 -21.78
C ASP A 99 -38.18 10.68 -23.01
N PRO A 100 -38.04 9.61 -23.84
CA PRO A 100 -37.20 9.67 -25.02
C PRO A 100 -37.74 10.65 -26.10
N ALA A 101 -39.06 10.88 -26.18
CA ALA A 101 -39.67 11.76 -27.16
C ALA A 101 -39.38 13.23 -26.82
N ALA A 102 -39.52 13.60 -25.55
CA ALA A 102 -39.18 14.92 -25.05
C ALA A 102 -37.69 15.12 -24.81
N ARG A 103 -36.87 14.03 -24.78
CA ARG A 103 -35.46 14.00 -24.40
C ARG A 103 -35.20 14.58 -23.01
N THR A 104 -35.96 14.10 -22.04
CA THR A 104 -35.82 14.56 -20.64
C THR A 104 -35.72 13.38 -19.68
N VAL A 105 -35.02 13.62 -18.55
CA VAL A 105 -35.00 12.73 -17.40
C VAL A 105 -35.66 13.46 -16.23
N THR A 106 -36.62 12.81 -15.57
CA THR A 106 -37.22 13.32 -14.32
C THR A 106 -36.56 12.61 -13.14
N THR A 107 -36.17 13.35 -12.15
CA THR A 107 -35.55 12.84 -10.90
C THR A 107 -36.61 12.68 -9.80
N THR A 108 -36.24 11.98 -8.72
CA THR A 108 -37.10 11.81 -7.52
C THR A 108 -37.43 13.12 -6.82
N SER A 109 -36.58 14.13 -6.94
CA SER A 109 -36.86 15.50 -6.44
C SER A 109 -37.85 16.26 -7.30
N GLY A 110 -38.25 15.70 -8.46
CA GLY A 110 -39.14 16.34 -9.44
C GLY A 110 -38.43 17.24 -10.43
N ALA A 111 -37.07 17.29 -10.39
CA ALA A 111 -36.32 18.05 -11.39
C ALA A 111 -36.41 17.38 -12.78
N VAL A 112 -36.58 18.20 -13.82
CA VAL A 112 -36.61 17.74 -15.22
C VAL A 112 -35.30 18.19 -15.89
N VAL A 113 -34.48 17.21 -16.33
CA VAL A 113 -33.17 17.45 -16.92
C VAL A 113 -33.21 17.10 -18.43
N PRO A 114 -33.02 18.07 -19.30
CA PRO A 114 -32.97 17.81 -20.74
C PRO A 114 -31.63 17.21 -21.17
N TYR A 115 -31.64 16.38 -22.23
CA TYR A 115 -30.42 15.80 -22.78
C TYR A 115 -30.41 15.80 -24.32
N ASP A 116 -29.22 15.92 -24.89
CA ASP A 116 -28.91 15.62 -26.29
C ASP A 116 -28.34 14.19 -26.42
N ALA A 117 -27.63 13.73 -25.40
CA ALA A 117 -27.23 12.34 -25.22
C ALA A 117 -27.49 11.89 -23.78
N LEU A 118 -27.93 10.64 -23.62
CA LEU A 118 -28.17 10.02 -22.32
C LEU A 118 -27.36 8.73 -22.20
N VAL A 119 -26.67 8.55 -21.07
CA VAL A 119 -25.96 7.31 -20.78
C VAL A 119 -26.51 6.64 -19.51
N LEU A 120 -26.93 5.40 -19.67
CA LEU A 120 -27.35 4.55 -18.55
C LEU A 120 -26.12 3.79 -18.02
N ALA A 121 -25.66 4.12 -16.81
CA ALA A 121 -24.61 3.45 -16.06
C ALA A 121 -25.16 2.94 -14.71
N THR A 122 -26.42 2.48 -14.72
CA THR A 122 -27.21 2.12 -13.53
C THR A 122 -26.70 0.88 -12.81
N GLY A 123 -25.83 0.09 -13.45
CA GLY A 123 -25.22 -1.10 -12.89
C GLY A 123 -26.19 -2.24 -12.60
N SER A 124 -26.03 -2.91 -11.50
CA SER A 124 -26.84 -4.06 -11.09
C SER A 124 -27.24 -3.96 -9.62
N HIS A 125 -28.18 -4.79 -9.20
CA HIS A 125 -28.55 -5.01 -7.81
C HIS A 125 -28.36 -6.49 -7.42
N PRO A 126 -28.10 -6.80 -6.14
CA PRO A 126 -28.00 -8.18 -5.67
C PRO A 126 -29.29 -8.95 -5.94
N PHE A 127 -29.16 -10.20 -6.34
CA PHE A 127 -30.30 -11.11 -6.42
C PHE A 127 -30.55 -11.72 -5.04
N VAL A 128 -31.73 -11.43 -4.47
CA VAL A 128 -32.25 -12.07 -3.28
C VAL A 128 -33.29 -13.09 -3.72
N PRO A 129 -33.12 -14.38 -3.38
CA PRO A 129 -34.13 -15.40 -3.69
C PRO A 129 -35.47 -15.09 -2.98
N ASP A 130 -36.57 -15.37 -3.65
CA ASP A 130 -37.91 -15.23 -3.04
C ASP A 130 -38.20 -16.41 -2.12
N ILE A 131 -37.66 -16.30 -0.91
CA ILE A 131 -37.82 -17.29 0.16
C ILE A 131 -38.39 -16.64 1.45
N PRO A 132 -39.20 -17.34 2.22
CA PRO A 132 -39.74 -16.82 3.48
C PRO A 132 -38.65 -16.31 4.40
N GLY A 133 -38.83 -15.10 4.94
CA GLY A 133 -37.91 -14.48 5.90
C GLY A 133 -36.70 -13.79 5.29
N ALA A 134 -36.59 -13.68 3.97
CA ALA A 134 -35.44 -13.04 3.30
C ALA A 134 -35.30 -11.53 3.59
N ASP A 135 -36.37 -10.90 4.01
CA ASP A 135 -36.46 -9.47 4.36
C ASP A 135 -36.38 -9.19 5.87
N ALA A 136 -36.13 -10.22 6.68
CA ALA A 136 -36.09 -10.10 8.12
C ALA A 136 -34.84 -9.38 8.62
N THR A 137 -34.92 -8.81 9.84
CA THR A 137 -33.77 -8.27 10.55
C THR A 137 -32.66 -9.32 10.70
N GLY A 138 -31.41 -9.00 10.32
CA GLY A 138 -30.30 -9.95 10.26
C GLY A 138 -30.04 -10.53 8.87
N CYS A 139 -30.88 -10.16 7.88
CA CYS A 139 -30.66 -10.46 6.47
C CYS A 139 -30.05 -9.25 5.76
N PHE A 140 -28.99 -9.47 4.99
CA PHE A 140 -28.21 -8.41 4.34
C PHE A 140 -27.87 -8.77 2.90
N THR A 141 -27.59 -7.74 2.13
CA THR A 141 -26.86 -7.83 0.86
C THR A 141 -25.42 -7.36 1.05
N TYR A 142 -24.57 -7.59 0.04
CA TYR A 142 -23.17 -7.12 0.06
C TYR A 142 -22.84 -6.49 -1.29
N ARG A 143 -23.02 -5.17 -1.41
CA ARG A 143 -22.87 -4.46 -2.68
C ARG A 143 -22.39 -3.01 -2.54
N THR A 144 -22.77 -2.32 -1.46
CA THR A 144 -22.51 -0.90 -1.22
C THR A 144 -21.80 -0.68 0.11
N LEU A 145 -21.20 0.52 0.31
CA LEU A 145 -20.67 0.91 1.61
C LEU A 145 -21.76 0.92 2.69
N TYR A 146 -22.99 1.26 2.32
CA TYR A 146 -24.13 1.21 3.22
C TYR A 146 -24.40 -0.23 3.70
N ASP A 147 -24.38 -1.21 2.80
CA ASP A 147 -24.51 -2.62 3.18
C ASP A 147 -23.43 -3.06 4.17
N VAL A 148 -22.17 -2.62 3.93
CA VAL A 148 -21.04 -2.93 4.82
C VAL A 148 -21.23 -2.31 6.20
N GLU A 149 -21.71 -1.07 6.26
CA GLU A 149 -21.96 -0.37 7.52
C GLU A 149 -23.06 -1.06 8.34
N GLN A 150 -24.20 -1.34 7.71
CA GLN A 150 -25.34 -2.03 8.33
C GLN A 150 -24.93 -3.42 8.83
N LEU A 151 -24.24 -4.21 8.01
CA LEU A 151 -23.76 -5.54 8.38
C LEU A 151 -22.76 -5.46 9.55
N THR A 152 -21.82 -4.50 9.50
CA THR A 152 -20.81 -4.32 10.56
C THR A 152 -21.46 -3.93 11.88
N GLN A 153 -22.41 -3.00 11.86
CA GLN A 153 -23.14 -2.57 13.04
C GLN A 153 -23.89 -3.73 13.66
N TYR A 154 -24.67 -4.45 12.86
CA TYR A 154 -25.46 -5.59 13.34
C TYR A 154 -24.59 -6.70 13.92
N ALA A 155 -23.46 -7.00 13.27
CA ALA A 155 -22.52 -8.01 13.76
C ALA A 155 -21.93 -7.64 15.12
N ARG A 156 -21.65 -6.35 15.37
CA ARG A 156 -21.14 -5.84 16.66
C ARG A 156 -22.18 -5.88 17.77
N ASP A 157 -23.45 -5.84 17.45
CA ASP A 157 -24.57 -5.84 18.41
C ASP A 157 -24.88 -7.24 18.99
N GLY A 158 -23.94 -8.21 18.79
CA GLY A 158 -23.98 -9.49 19.50
C GLY A 158 -24.20 -10.72 18.63
N ALA A 159 -24.18 -10.61 17.30
CA ALA A 159 -24.21 -11.77 16.40
C ALA A 159 -22.95 -12.64 16.59
N ARG A 160 -23.10 -13.97 16.49
CA ARG A 160 -22.02 -14.94 16.68
C ARG A 160 -21.78 -15.83 15.47
N SER A 161 -22.78 -15.96 14.63
CA SER A 161 -22.79 -16.86 13.48
C SER A 161 -23.33 -16.18 12.25
N GLY A 162 -22.77 -16.53 11.08
CA GLY A 162 -23.21 -15.99 9.81
C GLY A 162 -23.21 -17.03 8.69
N VAL A 163 -24.18 -16.91 7.78
CA VAL A 163 -24.25 -17.74 6.59
C VAL A 163 -24.34 -16.87 5.35
N VAL A 164 -23.51 -17.20 4.35
CA VAL A 164 -23.54 -16.57 3.02
C VAL A 164 -24.25 -17.49 2.04
N ILE A 165 -25.24 -16.98 1.36
CA ILE A 165 -25.95 -17.69 0.29
C ILE A 165 -25.36 -17.27 -1.05
N GLY A 166 -24.59 -18.17 -1.67
CA GLY A 166 -23.81 -18.00 -2.89
C GLY A 166 -22.32 -18.21 -2.66
N GLY A 167 -21.73 -19.18 -3.36
CA GLY A 167 -20.30 -19.54 -3.30
C GLY A 167 -19.50 -19.03 -4.52
N GLY A 168 -19.97 -17.95 -5.15
CA GLY A 168 -19.24 -17.21 -6.18
C GLY A 168 -18.25 -16.20 -5.59
N LEU A 169 -17.64 -15.36 -6.46
CA LEU A 169 -16.62 -14.36 -6.09
C LEU A 169 -17.03 -13.49 -4.90
N LEU A 170 -18.13 -12.75 -5.05
CA LEU A 170 -18.64 -11.85 -4.00
C LEU A 170 -19.10 -12.60 -2.74
N GLY A 171 -19.61 -13.82 -2.89
CA GLY A 171 -20.02 -14.64 -1.74
C GLY A 171 -18.85 -15.08 -0.88
N LEU A 172 -17.74 -15.46 -1.50
CA LEU A 172 -16.52 -15.81 -0.78
C LEU A 172 -15.85 -14.58 -0.15
N GLU A 173 -15.93 -13.40 -0.79
CA GLU A 173 -15.51 -12.13 -0.16
C GLU A 173 -16.39 -11.79 1.05
N ALA A 174 -17.71 -11.93 0.95
CA ALA A 174 -18.62 -11.74 2.06
C ALA A 174 -18.33 -12.72 3.22
N ALA A 175 -18.02 -13.98 2.92
CA ALA A 175 -17.60 -14.95 3.92
C ALA A 175 -16.29 -14.53 4.63
N GLY A 176 -15.34 -13.98 3.88
CA GLY A 176 -14.13 -13.38 4.43
C GLY A 176 -14.42 -12.21 5.36
N ALA A 177 -15.37 -11.36 4.99
CA ALA A 177 -15.82 -10.24 5.79
C ALA A 177 -16.47 -10.68 7.11
N LEU A 178 -17.38 -11.65 7.07
CA LEU A 178 -18.02 -12.20 8.29
C LEU A 178 -16.98 -12.79 9.26
N ARG A 179 -15.97 -13.49 8.75
CA ARG A 179 -14.84 -13.96 9.56
C ARG A 179 -14.04 -12.82 10.18
N THR A 180 -13.76 -11.77 9.41
CA THR A 180 -13.07 -10.58 9.91
C THR A 180 -13.84 -9.92 11.06
N LEU A 181 -15.17 -9.98 11.02
CA LEU A 181 -16.06 -9.55 12.10
C LEU A 181 -16.13 -10.53 13.28
N GLY A 182 -15.47 -11.69 13.19
CA GLY A 182 -15.39 -12.68 14.26
C GLY A 182 -16.56 -13.68 14.31
N LEU A 183 -17.36 -13.78 13.24
CA LEU A 183 -18.50 -14.69 13.18
C LEU A 183 -18.10 -16.11 12.77
N ASP A 184 -18.72 -17.14 13.37
CA ASP A 184 -18.71 -18.52 12.87
C ASP A 184 -19.40 -18.54 11.50
N THR A 185 -18.63 -18.76 10.43
CA THR A 185 -19.06 -18.47 9.06
C THR A 185 -19.30 -19.75 8.25
N ARG A 186 -20.41 -19.77 7.52
CA ARG A 186 -20.76 -20.83 6.57
C ARG A 186 -21.13 -20.27 5.21
N VAL A 187 -20.86 -21.06 4.17
CA VAL A 187 -21.24 -20.75 2.77
C VAL A 187 -22.18 -21.83 2.25
N VAL A 188 -23.27 -21.41 1.66
CA VAL A 188 -24.26 -22.28 1.00
C VAL A 188 -24.29 -21.97 -0.49
N GLU A 189 -23.94 -22.93 -1.34
CA GLU A 189 -23.91 -22.79 -2.80
C GLU A 189 -24.88 -23.79 -3.45
N PHE A 190 -25.81 -23.28 -4.27
CA PHE A 190 -26.77 -24.08 -5.02
C PHE A 190 -26.10 -24.98 -6.06
N ALA A 191 -25.06 -24.49 -6.72
CA ALA A 191 -24.30 -25.28 -7.67
C ALA A 191 -23.54 -26.42 -6.94
N PRO A 192 -23.15 -27.49 -7.67
CA PRO A 192 -22.44 -28.62 -7.07
C PRO A 192 -21.04 -28.26 -6.56
N ARG A 193 -20.50 -27.08 -6.91
CA ARG A 193 -19.17 -26.61 -6.52
C ARG A 193 -19.10 -25.10 -6.33
N LEU A 194 -18.08 -24.66 -5.60
CA LEU A 194 -17.75 -23.23 -5.48
C LEU A 194 -17.25 -22.66 -6.82
N MET A 195 -17.51 -21.36 -7.05
CA MET A 195 -17.07 -20.61 -8.24
C MET A 195 -17.31 -21.36 -9.56
N PRO A 196 -18.55 -21.83 -9.83
CA PRO A 196 -18.81 -22.78 -10.92
C PRO A 196 -18.54 -22.22 -12.32
N LEU A 197 -18.43 -20.89 -12.46
CA LEU A 197 -18.09 -20.22 -13.72
C LEU A 197 -16.57 -20.02 -13.92
N GLN A 198 -15.76 -20.17 -12.88
CA GLN A 198 -14.32 -19.90 -12.91
C GLN A 198 -13.48 -21.16 -12.77
N VAL A 199 -13.92 -22.14 -11.98
CA VAL A 199 -13.16 -23.35 -11.72
C VAL A 199 -13.96 -24.62 -12.02
N ASP A 200 -13.26 -25.68 -12.43
CA ASP A 200 -13.82 -27.00 -12.59
C ASP A 200 -13.86 -27.78 -11.24
N ASP A 201 -14.24 -29.05 -11.30
CA ASP A 201 -14.38 -29.85 -10.07
C ASP A 201 -13.06 -30.01 -9.31
N GLY A 202 -11.92 -30.16 -10.02
CA GLY A 202 -10.59 -30.28 -9.41
C GLY A 202 -10.17 -28.97 -8.73
N GLY A 203 -10.32 -27.86 -9.43
CA GLY A 203 -10.03 -26.53 -8.89
C GLY A 203 -10.96 -26.17 -7.73
N ALA A 204 -12.24 -26.52 -7.84
CA ALA A 204 -13.21 -26.28 -6.76
C ALA A 204 -12.92 -27.13 -5.50
N ALA A 205 -12.46 -28.37 -5.67
CA ALA A 205 -12.06 -29.23 -4.54
C ALA A 205 -10.85 -28.65 -3.80
N ALA A 206 -9.83 -28.18 -4.52
CA ALA A 206 -8.66 -27.51 -3.92
C ALA A 206 -9.08 -26.21 -3.21
N LEU A 207 -9.92 -25.39 -3.85
CA LEU A 207 -10.44 -24.16 -3.26
C LEU A 207 -11.26 -24.43 -1.98
N ARG A 208 -12.15 -25.41 -2.02
CA ARG A 208 -12.95 -25.83 -0.88
C ARG A 208 -12.08 -26.25 0.30
N ALA A 209 -11.10 -27.15 0.06
CA ALA A 209 -10.19 -27.59 1.10
C ALA A 209 -9.44 -26.42 1.75
N THR A 210 -8.99 -25.44 0.95
CA THR A 210 -8.34 -24.24 1.44
C THR A 210 -9.30 -23.40 2.31
N ILE A 211 -10.53 -23.15 1.88
CA ILE A 211 -11.54 -22.35 2.60
C ILE A 211 -11.94 -23.06 3.91
N GLU A 212 -12.15 -24.37 3.88
CA GLU A 212 -12.50 -25.17 5.07
C GLU A 212 -11.34 -25.20 6.08
N SER A 213 -10.08 -25.26 5.62
CA SER A 213 -8.90 -25.16 6.49
C SER A 213 -8.82 -23.83 7.25
N MET A 214 -9.45 -22.79 6.72
CA MET A 214 -9.56 -21.47 7.37
C MET A 214 -10.75 -21.37 8.32
N GLY A 215 -11.50 -22.43 8.52
CA GLY A 215 -12.63 -22.47 9.46
C GLY A 215 -13.95 -21.95 8.87
N VAL A 216 -14.11 -21.94 7.55
CA VAL A 216 -15.41 -21.66 6.89
C VAL A 216 -16.03 -22.98 6.45
N ALA A 217 -17.18 -23.36 6.96
CA ALA A 217 -17.87 -24.56 6.51
C ALA A 217 -18.59 -24.33 5.18
N VAL A 218 -18.43 -25.25 4.22
CA VAL A 218 -18.93 -25.12 2.86
C VAL A 218 -20.00 -26.18 2.54
N HIS A 219 -21.19 -25.75 2.13
CA HIS A 219 -22.30 -26.58 1.70
C HIS A 219 -22.58 -26.33 0.22
N THR A 220 -22.30 -27.29 -0.65
CA THR A 220 -22.54 -27.21 -2.09
C THR A 220 -23.63 -28.17 -2.53
N GLY A 221 -24.30 -27.88 -3.65
CA GLY A 221 -25.38 -28.67 -4.19
C GLY A 221 -26.70 -28.54 -3.40
N VAL A 222 -26.79 -27.53 -2.54
CA VAL A 222 -27.95 -27.26 -1.70
C VAL A 222 -28.38 -25.78 -1.81
N GLY A 223 -29.67 -25.54 -1.88
CA GLY A 223 -30.27 -24.20 -1.92
C GLY A 223 -30.85 -23.76 -0.58
N ALA A 224 -30.94 -22.46 -0.39
CA ALA A 224 -31.70 -21.86 0.70
C ALA A 224 -33.21 -22.01 0.44
N ARG A 225 -33.98 -22.37 1.44
CA ARG A 225 -35.44 -22.58 1.35
C ARG A 225 -36.25 -21.59 2.17
N ALA A 226 -35.74 -21.20 3.33
CA ALA A 226 -36.34 -20.20 4.20
C ALA A 226 -35.31 -19.71 5.21
N VAL A 227 -35.40 -18.46 5.58
CA VAL A 227 -34.74 -17.93 6.78
C VAL A 227 -35.65 -18.18 7.97
N GLU A 228 -35.12 -18.83 8.99
CA GLU A 228 -35.86 -19.05 10.25
C GLU A 228 -35.68 -17.85 11.17
N LEU A 229 -36.79 -17.46 11.83
CA LEU A 229 -36.81 -16.25 12.64
C LEU A 229 -36.94 -16.61 14.13
N ASP A 230 -36.43 -15.77 15.01
CA ASP A 230 -36.71 -15.80 16.45
C ASP A 230 -38.09 -15.15 16.73
N GLU A 231 -38.50 -15.12 18.02
CA GLU A 231 -39.76 -14.52 18.46
C GLU A 231 -39.82 -13.00 18.21
N ALA A 232 -38.67 -12.34 18.04
CA ALA A 232 -38.57 -10.90 17.72
C ALA A 232 -38.52 -10.63 16.21
N GLY A 233 -38.64 -11.65 15.34
CA GLY A 233 -38.59 -11.50 13.90
C GLY A 233 -37.19 -11.35 13.32
N ARG A 234 -36.15 -11.72 14.07
CA ARG A 234 -34.77 -11.65 13.61
C ARG A 234 -34.30 -13.00 13.08
N ALA A 235 -33.38 -12.98 12.12
CA ALA A 235 -32.75 -14.19 11.59
C ALA A 235 -32.08 -14.99 12.71
N ARG A 236 -32.34 -16.30 12.73
CA ARG A 236 -31.80 -17.25 13.67
C ARG A 236 -31.23 -18.49 13.01
N GLY A 237 -31.54 -18.70 11.72
CA GLY A 237 -31.04 -19.84 10.97
C GLY A 237 -31.55 -19.88 9.53
N LEU A 238 -30.98 -20.81 8.78
CA LEU A 238 -31.31 -21.05 7.38
C LEU A 238 -31.76 -22.50 7.21
N ARG A 239 -32.93 -22.73 6.60
CA ARG A 239 -33.39 -24.05 6.16
C ARG A 239 -32.93 -24.32 4.74
N LEU A 240 -32.36 -25.49 4.51
CA LEU A 240 -31.83 -25.91 3.24
C LEU A 240 -32.82 -26.76 2.41
N SER A 241 -32.56 -26.90 1.12
CA SER A 241 -33.41 -27.66 0.19
C SER A 241 -33.38 -29.18 0.43
N ASP A 242 -32.32 -29.70 1.05
CA ASP A 242 -32.17 -31.10 1.44
C ASP A 242 -32.82 -31.43 2.80
N GLY A 243 -33.44 -30.43 3.45
CA GLY A 243 -34.03 -30.55 4.79
C GLY A 243 -33.06 -30.23 5.93
N GLY A 244 -31.80 -29.97 5.61
CA GLY A 244 -30.78 -29.50 6.59
C GLY A 244 -31.11 -28.13 7.16
N ARG A 245 -30.49 -27.83 8.31
CA ARG A 245 -30.63 -26.55 9.01
C ARG A 245 -29.25 -26.02 9.43
N ILE A 246 -29.06 -24.73 9.25
CA ILE A 246 -27.86 -23.98 9.68
C ILE A 246 -28.32 -22.91 10.66
N ASP A 247 -27.71 -22.87 11.85
CA ASP A 247 -27.91 -21.77 12.78
C ASP A 247 -27.11 -20.56 12.30
N ALA A 248 -27.73 -19.39 12.23
CA ALA A 248 -27.11 -18.15 11.80
C ALA A 248 -27.86 -16.93 12.30
N ASP A 249 -27.14 -16.02 12.95
CA ASP A 249 -27.66 -14.72 13.37
C ASP A 249 -27.64 -13.70 12.23
N VAL A 250 -26.78 -13.94 11.23
CA VAL A 250 -26.58 -13.11 10.04
C VAL A 250 -26.72 -13.97 8.78
N VAL A 251 -27.55 -13.50 7.84
CA VAL A 251 -27.72 -14.12 6.51
C VAL A 251 -27.31 -13.08 5.47
N VAL A 252 -26.29 -13.39 4.64
CA VAL A 252 -25.86 -12.52 3.55
C VAL A 252 -26.23 -13.14 2.20
N PHE A 253 -27.02 -12.40 1.42
CA PHE A 253 -27.40 -12.81 0.07
C PHE A 253 -26.35 -12.36 -0.95
N SER A 254 -25.68 -13.31 -1.57
CA SER A 254 -24.68 -13.12 -2.63
C SER A 254 -24.89 -14.12 -3.79
N ALA A 255 -26.14 -14.42 -4.12
CA ALA A 255 -26.54 -15.42 -5.10
C ALA A 255 -26.56 -14.87 -6.55
N GLY A 256 -25.70 -13.91 -6.84
CA GLY A 256 -25.59 -13.24 -8.14
C GLY A 256 -26.22 -11.86 -8.17
N VAL A 257 -26.20 -11.23 -9.34
CA VAL A 257 -26.71 -9.88 -9.58
C VAL A 257 -27.73 -9.85 -10.71
N ARG A 258 -28.57 -8.81 -10.72
CA ARG A 258 -29.51 -8.53 -11.80
C ARG A 258 -29.27 -7.13 -12.35
N PRO A 259 -29.31 -6.92 -13.70
CA PRO A 259 -29.20 -5.60 -14.29
C PRO A 259 -30.28 -4.64 -13.79
N ARG A 260 -29.90 -3.39 -13.51
CA ARG A 260 -30.84 -2.32 -13.20
C ARG A 260 -31.38 -1.72 -14.49
N ASP A 261 -32.35 -2.38 -15.11
CA ASP A 261 -32.94 -2.03 -16.40
C ASP A 261 -34.38 -1.47 -16.31
N ARG A 262 -34.87 -1.18 -15.09
CA ARG A 262 -36.23 -0.67 -14.84
C ARG A 262 -36.56 0.59 -15.65
N LEU A 263 -35.65 1.58 -15.65
CA LEU A 263 -35.86 2.83 -16.40
C LEU A 263 -35.97 2.58 -17.90
N ALA A 264 -35.09 1.73 -18.44
CA ALA A 264 -35.08 1.37 -19.85
C ALA A 264 -36.37 0.66 -20.26
N ARG A 265 -36.88 -0.29 -19.46
CA ARG A 265 -38.18 -0.95 -19.69
C ARG A 265 -39.35 0.03 -19.67
N ALA A 266 -39.34 0.93 -18.68
CA ALA A 266 -40.42 1.88 -18.47
C ALA A 266 -40.53 2.89 -19.63
N CYS A 267 -39.41 3.26 -20.26
CA CYS A 267 -39.39 4.19 -21.41
C CYS A 267 -39.40 3.48 -22.78
N GLY A 268 -39.57 2.16 -22.83
CA GLY A 268 -39.75 1.38 -24.08
C GLY A 268 -38.47 1.01 -24.81
N LEU A 269 -37.29 1.11 -24.18
CA LEU A 269 -36.03 0.61 -24.75
C LEU A 269 -36.01 -0.92 -24.80
N ALA A 270 -35.33 -1.47 -25.80
CA ALA A 270 -35.16 -2.90 -25.97
C ALA A 270 -34.31 -3.48 -24.78
N VAL A 271 -34.87 -4.52 -24.15
CA VAL A 271 -34.23 -5.21 -23.01
C VAL A 271 -34.23 -6.71 -23.25
N GLY A 272 -33.16 -7.40 -22.86
CA GLY A 272 -33.06 -8.84 -23.03
C GLY A 272 -34.03 -9.63 -22.14
N ASP A 273 -34.36 -10.88 -22.52
CA ASP A 273 -35.28 -11.76 -21.78
C ASP A 273 -34.85 -12.02 -20.32
N ARG A 274 -33.55 -12.09 -20.09
CA ARG A 274 -32.95 -12.28 -18.76
C ARG A 274 -32.54 -10.96 -18.09
N GLY A 275 -32.98 -9.82 -18.64
CA GLY A 275 -32.59 -8.48 -18.25
C GLY A 275 -31.38 -7.93 -19.02
N GLY A 276 -31.11 -6.65 -18.78
CA GLY A 276 -30.05 -5.87 -19.42
C GLY A 276 -30.52 -5.13 -20.67
N VAL A 277 -30.19 -3.85 -20.75
CA VAL A 277 -30.52 -2.96 -21.86
C VAL A 277 -29.74 -3.42 -23.09
N ALA A 278 -30.46 -3.79 -24.17
CA ALA A 278 -29.81 -4.26 -25.39
C ALA A 278 -29.06 -3.11 -26.08
N VAL A 279 -27.78 -3.33 -26.39
CA VAL A 279 -26.92 -2.33 -27.04
C VAL A 279 -26.22 -2.90 -28.26
N ASP A 280 -25.94 -2.01 -29.22
CA ASP A 280 -25.11 -2.33 -30.39
C ASP A 280 -23.59 -2.32 -30.01
N GLN A 281 -22.74 -2.52 -31.03
CA GLN A 281 -21.29 -2.51 -30.86
C GLN A 281 -20.70 -1.15 -30.42
N TYR A 282 -21.47 -0.09 -30.46
CA TYR A 282 -21.15 1.26 -30.03
C TYR A 282 -21.77 1.60 -28.66
N CYS A 283 -22.33 0.59 -27.99
CA CYS A 283 -23.07 0.71 -26.73
C CYS A 283 -24.32 1.58 -26.82
N ARG A 284 -24.90 1.79 -28.05
CA ARG A 284 -26.20 2.49 -28.26
C ARG A 284 -27.34 1.54 -28.04
N THR A 285 -28.38 2.05 -27.42
CA THR A 285 -29.67 1.31 -27.26
C THR A 285 -30.50 1.33 -28.53
N SER A 286 -31.75 0.90 -28.41
CA SER A 286 -32.75 1.04 -29.51
C SER A 286 -33.09 2.52 -29.85
N ASP A 287 -32.76 3.45 -28.95
CA ASP A 287 -32.82 4.90 -29.24
C ASP A 287 -31.39 5.40 -29.53
N PRO A 288 -31.14 6.10 -30.64
CA PRO A 288 -29.83 6.53 -31.08
C PRO A 288 -29.20 7.60 -30.19
N SER A 289 -29.95 8.30 -29.32
CA SER A 289 -29.48 9.30 -28.39
C SER A 289 -29.19 8.70 -26.98
N ILE A 290 -29.54 7.41 -26.79
CA ILE A 290 -29.37 6.75 -25.48
C ILE A 290 -28.35 5.61 -25.58
N TYR A 291 -27.39 5.61 -24.67
CA TYR A 291 -26.35 4.60 -24.52
C TYR A 291 -26.55 3.83 -23.20
N ALA A 292 -26.03 2.61 -23.13
CA ALA A 292 -25.95 1.90 -21.84
C ALA A 292 -24.59 1.21 -21.71
N VAL A 293 -23.97 1.31 -20.50
CA VAL A 293 -22.63 0.80 -20.21
C VAL A 293 -22.57 0.06 -18.88
N GLY A 294 -21.68 -0.92 -18.78
CA GLY A 294 -21.47 -1.70 -17.57
C GLY A 294 -22.55 -2.76 -17.34
N GLU A 295 -22.80 -3.11 -16.08
CA GLU A 295 -23.61 -4.26 -15.67
C GLU A 295 -25.12 -4.11 -15.99
N CYS A 296 -25.60 -2.93 -16.39
CA CYS A 296 -26.97 -2.73 -16.84
C CYS A 296 -27.17 -3.06 -18.33
N ALA A 297 -26.09 -3.16 -19.11
CA ALA A 297 -26.13 -3.36 -20.54
C ALA A 297 -26.01 -4.84 -20.94
N ARG A 298 -26.75 -5.22 -21.99
CA ARG A 298 -26.63 -6.52 -22.69
C ARG A 298 -26.04 -6.28 -24.05
N THR A 299 -24.84 -6.78 -24.25
CA THR A 299 -24.02 -6.53 -25.43
C THR A 299 -24.36 -7.42 -26.62
N VAL A 300 -23.76 -7.14 -27.79
CA VAL A 300 -24.05 -7.84 -29.05
C VAL A 300 -23.80 -9.37 -29.00
N ASP A 301 -22.87 -9.81 -28.14
CA ASP A 301 -22.62 -11.24 -27.86
C ASP A 301 -23.68 -11.88 -26.96
N GLY A 302 -24.71 -11.13 -26.57
CA GLY A 302 -25.81 -11.59 -25.74
C GLY A 302 -25.52 -11.65 -24.24
N ARG A 303 -24.35 -11.15 -23.78
CA ARG A 303 -23.91 -11.21 -22.38
C ARG A 303 -24.24 -9.94 -21.62
N VAL A 304 -24.43 -10.10 -20.32
CA VAL A 304 -24.31 -9.04 -19.31
C VAL A 304 -23.05 -9.37 -18.52
N TYR A 305 -22.09 -8.46 -18.55
CA TYR A 305 -20.81 -8.67 -17.89
C TYR A 305 -20.90 -8.22 -16.42
N GLY A 306 -20.66 -9.16 -15.48
CA GLY A 306 -20.59 -8.88 -14.05
C GLY A 306 -19.19 -8.53 -13.56
N LEU A 307 -18.38 -7.87 -14.40
CA LEU A 307 -17.00 -7.46 -14.11
C LEU A 307 -16.81 -5.99 -14.50
N VAL A 308 -15.90 -5.31 -13.81
CA VAL A 308 -15.64 -3.86 -14.03
C VAL A 308 -14.93 -3.60 -15.37
N ALA A 309 -13.95 -4.43 -15.74
CA ALA A 309 -13.11 -4.21 -16.92
C ALA A 309 -13.89 -4.11 -18.24
N PRO A 310 -14.88 -4.98 -18.54
CA PRO A 310 -15.76 -4.80 -19.70
C PRO A 310 -16.51 -3.47 -19.68
N GLY A 311 -17.01 -3.06 -18.50
CA GLY A 311 -17.69 -1.78 -18.34
C GLY A 311 -16.80 -0.58 -18.64
N TYR A 312 -15.54 -0.63 -18.29
CA TYR A 312 -14.55 0.40 -18.62
C TYR A 312 -14.29 0.48 -20.12
N GLN A 313 -14.22 -0.65 -20.82
CA GLN A 313 -14.07 -0.68 -22.27
C GLN A 313 -15.31 -0.11 -22.97
N MET A 314 -16.50 -0.38 -22.44
CA MET A 314 -17.77 0.21 -22.94
C MET A 314 -17.79 1.73 -22.71
N ALA A 315 -17.39 2.21 -21.55
CA ALA A 315 -17.29 3.64 -21.23
C ALA A 315 -16.33 4.36 -22.18
N GLU A 316 -15.18 3.76 -22.47
CA GLU A 316 -14.23 4.26 -23.45
C GLU A 316 -14.81 4.34 -24.87
N THR A 317 -15.59 3.33 -25.27
CA THR A 317 -16.26 3.29 -26.56
C THR A 317 -17.27 4.42 -26.70
N VAL A 318 -18.08 4.66 -25.66
CA VAL A 318 -19.05 5.76 -25.63
C VAL A 318 -18.35 7.12 -25.58
N ALA A 319 -17.30 7.27 -24.76
CA ALA A 319 -16.54 8.52 -24.66
C ALA A 319 -15.91 8.93 -25.99
N GLU A 320 -15.33 7.98 -26.72
CA GLU A 320 -14.77 8.23 -28.05
C GLU A 320 -15.86 8.67 -29.03
N ARG A 321 -17.01 8.01 -28.99
CA ARG A 321 -18.16 8.35 -29.85
C ARG A 321 -18.68 9.76 -29.57
N LEU A 322 -18.86 10.12 -28.32
CA LEU A 322 -19.31 11.44 -27.88
C LEU A 322 -18.29 12.54 -28.20
N ALA A 323 -17.00 12.20 -28.24
CA ALA A 323 -15.92 13.09 -28.66
C ALA A 323 -15.77 13.21 -30.19
N GLY A 324 -16.66 12.56 -30.99
CA GLY A 324 -16.66 12.63 -32.46
C GLY A 324 -15.83 11.55 -33.15
N GLY A 325 -15.22 10.62 -32.44
CA GLY A 325 -14.56 9.44 -33.00
C GLY A 325 -15.54 8.35 -33.44
N ALA A 326 -15.09 7.46 -34.33
CA ALA A 326 -15.95 6.43 -34.92
C ALA A 326 -15.38 5.01 -34.92
N ASP A 327 -14.09 4.86 -34.55
CA ASP A 327 -13.34 3.62 -34.85
C ASP A 327 -13.49 2.57 -33.75
N ARG A 328 -13.73 2.98 -32.49
CA ARG A 328 -13.82 2.08 -31.36
C ARG A 328 -15.17 1.39 -31.28
N THR A 329 -15.13 0.06 -31.17
CA THR A 329 -16.31 -0.79 -30.98
C THR A 329 -16.11 -1.73 -29.80
N PHE A 330 -17.22 -2.14 -29.18
CA PHE A 330 -17.25 -3.17 -28.16
C PHE A 330 -17.98 -4.39 -28.68
N THR A 331 -17.25 -5.46 -28.94
CA THR A 331 -17.82 -6.73 -29.48
C THR A 331 -17.71 -7.89 -28.48
N GLY A 332 -17.18 -7.62 -27.31
CA GLY A 332 -16.91 -8.57 -26.22
C GLY A 332 -15.66 -8.20 -25.44
N ALA A 333 -15.47 -8.81 -24.31
CA ALA A 333 -14.31 -8.58 -23.46
C ALA A 333 -13.77 -9.88 -22.85
N ASP A 334 -12.50 -9.86 -22.47
CA ASP A 334 -11.88 -10.89 -21.67
C ASP A 334 -12.56 -10.96 -20.28
N THR A 335 -12.95 -12.15 -19.87
CA THR A 335 -13.56 -12.44 -18.57
C THR A 335 -12.59 -13.11 -17.60
N SER A 336 -11.31 -13.10 -17.92
CA SER A 336 -10.26 -13.60 -17.03
C SER A 336 -10.32 -12.94 -15.66
N THR A 337 -10.16 -13.74 -14.63
CA THR A 337 -10.19 -13.29 -13.23
C THR A 337 -8.98 -13.79 -12.48
N ARG A 338 -8.45 -12.96 -11.59
CA ARG A 338 -7.48 -13.35 -10.59
C ARG A 338 -7.85 -12.73 -9.25
N LEU A 339 -8.03 -13.56 -8.25
CA LEU A 339 -8.51 -13.17 -6.93
C LEU A 339 -7.67 -13.81 -5.84
N LYS A 340 -7.47 -13.06 -4.77
CA LYS A 340 -7.00 -13.59 -3.47
C LYS A 340 -8.18 -13.56 -2.51
N LEU A 341 -8.80 -14.72 -2.33
CA LEU A 341 -9.96 -14.89 -1.47
C LEU A 341 -9.53 -15.63 -0.21
N LEU A 342 -9.75 -15.04 0.96
CA LEU A 342 -9.45 -15.69 2.24
C LEU A 342 -8.05 -16.33 2.29
N GLY A 343 -7.06 -15.75 1.58
CA GLY A 343 -5.72 -16.33 1.46
C GLY A 343 -5.54 -17.37 0.34
N ALA A 344 -6.60 -17.81 -0.33
CA ALA A 344 -6.50 -18.64 -1.54
C ALA A 344 -6.24 -17.76 -2.78
N ASP A 345 -5.20 -18.07 -3.55
CA ASP A 345 -4.91 -17.44 -4.85
C ASP A 345 -5.62 -18.24 -5.95
N VAL A 346 -6.58 -17.60 -6.64
CA VAL A 346 -7.41 -18.26 -7.66
C VAL A 346 -7.37 -17.44 -8.94
N ALA A 347 -7.07 -18.09 -10.07
CA ALA A 347 -7.12 -17.44 -11.37
C ALA A 347 -7.80 -18.37 -12.40
N SER A 348 -8.53 -17.74 -13.33
CA SER A 348 -9.16 -18.39 -14.48
C SER A 348 -9.07 -17.44 -15.68
N PHE A 349 -8.72 -17.97 -16.84
CA PHE A 349 -8.52 -17.20 -18.06
C PHE A 349 -8.84 -18.01 -19.32
N GLY A 350 -9.18 -17.30 -20.41
CA GLY A 350 -9.60 -17.90 -21.66
C GLY A 350 -10.88 -18.72 -21.53
N ASP A 351 -10.95 -19.84 -22.26
CA ASP A 351 -12.02 -20.84 -22.12
C ASP A 351 -11.49 -22.09 -21.37
N PRO A 352 -11.57 -22.10 -20.03
CA PRO A 352 -11.06 -23.20 -19.21
C PRO A 352 -11.95 -24.45 -19.21
N PHE A 353 -13.11 -24.38 -19.88
CA PHE A 353 -14.13 -25.44 -19.97
C PHE A 353 -14.31 -25.96 -21.40
N ALA A 354 -13.40 -25.63 -22.33
CA ALA A 354 -13.48 -26.12 -23.71
C ALA A 354 -13.68 -27.64 -23.72
N ALA A 355 -14.68 -28.09 -24.47
CA ALA A 355 -15.08 -29.49 -24.48
C ALA A 355 -14.02 -30.39 -25.12
N PRO A 356 -13.84 -31.64 -24.65
CA PRO A 356 -12.89 -32.58 -25.23
C PRO A 356 -13.08 -32.81 -26.72
N GLU A 357 -14.31 -32.67 -27.23
CA GLU A 357 -14.66 -32.79 -28.66
C GLU A 357 -13.99 -31.72 -29.52
N SER A 358 -13.51 -30.60 -28.91
CA SER A 358 -12.72 -29.60 -29.61
C SER A 358 -11.30 -30.04 -29.95
N GLY A 359 -10.89 -31.23 -29.50
CA GLY A 359 -9.51 -31.72 -29.60
C GLY A 359 -8.55 -31.08 -28.62
N ALA A 360 -9.07 -30.42 -27.59
CA ALA A 360 -8.28 -29.79 -26.56
C ALA A 360 -7.50 -30.83 -25.73
N VAL A 361 -6.24 -30.56 -25.49
CA VAL A 361 -5.34 -31.36 -24.65
C VAL A 361 -5.20 -30.68 -23.30
N GLU A 362 -5.42 -31.45 -22.23
CA GLU A 362 -5.29 -30.97 -20.85
C GLU A 362 -3.87 -31.22 -20.33
N VAL A 363 -3.27 -30.19 -19.71
CA VAL A 363 -2.04 -30.29 -18.93
C VAL A 363 -2.37 -29.93 -17.49
N LEU A 364 -2.26 -30.92 -16.59
CA LEU A 364 -2.76 -30.85 -15.22
C LEU A 364 -1.65 -31.10 -14.21
N PHE A 365 -1.59 -30.29 -13.17
CA PHE A 365 -0.88 -30.54 -11.93
C PHE A 365 -1.84 -30.36 -10.75
N SER A 366 -1.84 -31.31 -9.83
CA SER A 366 -2.64 -31.24 -8.61
C SER A 366 -1.86 -31.78 -7.43
N ASP A 367 -1.77 -30.97 -6.38
CA ASP A 367 -1.22 -31.33 -5.07
C ASP A 367 -2.27 -31.07 -3.99
N GLY A 368 -2.99 -32.12 -3.61
CA GLY A 368 -4.04 -32.02 -2.59
C GLY A 368 -3.51 -31.75 -1.18
N ARG A 369 -2.21 -31.93 -0.91
CA ARG A 369 -1.59 -31.63 0.38
C ARG A 369 -1.33 -30.14 0.54
N GLU A 370 -0.81 -29.53 -0.52
CA GLU A 370 -0.51 -28.10 -0.54
C GLU A 370 -1.71 -27.25 -1.01
N GLY A 371 -2.84 -27.88 -1.40
CA GLY A 371 -4.02 -27.18 -1.89
C GLY A 371 -3.82 -26.52 -3.26
N VAL A 372 -2.92 -27.06 -4.09
CA VAL A 372 -2.58 -26.52 -5.41
C VAL A 372 -3.24 -27.31 -6.51
N TYR A 373 -3.92 -26.61 -7.42
CA TYR A 373 -4.48 -27.16 -8.65
C TYR A 373 -4.19 -26.21 -9.82
N LYS A 374 -3.54 -26.72 -10.86
CA LYS A 374 -3.21 -25.96 -12.08
C LYS A 374 -3.58 -26.77 -13.30
N LYS A 375 -4.43 -26.20 -14.16
CA LYS A 375 -4.86 -26.79 -15.40
C LYS A 375 -4.68 -25.82 -16.55
N LEU A 376 -4.12 -26.29 -17.66
CA LEU A 376 -4.05 -25.59 -18.93
C LEU A 376 -4.75 -26.43 -19.99
N LEU A 377 -5.48 -25.77 -20.87
CA LEU A 377 -6.08 -26.38 -22.07
C LEU A 377 -5.38 -25.85 -23.32
N LEU A 378 -4.84 -26.77 -24.11
CA LEU A 378 -4.16 -26.48 -25.38
C LEU A 378 -5.00 -26.98 -26.53
N GLY A 379 -5.12 -26.20 -27.59
CA GLY A 379 -5.75 -26.61 -28.84
C GLY A 379 -4.94 -27.68 -29.59
N PRO A 380 -5.53 -28.32 -30.60
CA PRO A 380 -4.84 -29.31 -31.45
C PRO A 380 -3.64 -28.69 -32.19
N ASP A 381 -3.58 -27.39 -32.36
CA ASP A 381 -2.48 -26.60 -32.91
C ASP A 381 -1.43 -26.17 -31.86
N GLY A 382 -1.59 -26.61 -30.61
CA GLY A 382 -0.71 -26.28 -29.46
C GLY A 382 -0.89 -24.89 -28.89
N ARG A 383 -1.93 -24.13 -29.31
CA ARG A 383 -2.23 -22.82 -28.74
C ARG A 383 -2.96 -22.95 -27.40
N LEU A 384 -2.67 -22.05 -26.48
CA LEU A 384 -3.35 -21.98 -25.19
C LEU A 384 -4.80 -21.52 -25.36
N ILE A 385 -5.76 -22.38 -25.00
CA ILE A 385 -7.20 -22.07 -25.03
C ILE A 385 -7.60 -21.34 -23.74
N GLY A 386 -7.16 -21.85 -22.59
CA GLY A 386 -7.47 -21.29 -21.29
C GLY A 386 -6.85 -22.08 -20.16
N GLY A 387 -7.12 -21.66 -18.91
CA GLY A 387 -6.57 -22.35 -17.76
C GLY A 387 -7.23 -21.95 -16.44
N ILE A 388 -6.97 -22.80 -15.44
CA ILE A 388 -7.40 -22.64 -14.05
C ILE A 388 -6.18 -22.78 -13.15
N LEU A 389 -5.97 -21.86 -12.24
CA LEU A 389 -4.91 -21.90 -11.23
C LEU A 389 -5.54 -21.67 -9.86
N VAL A 390 -5.36 -22.60 -8.93
CA VAL A 390 -5.83 -22.49 -7.54
C VAL A 390 -4.66 -22.81 -6.60
N GLY A 391 -4.52 -22.03 -5.53
CA GLY A 391 -3.46 -22.16 -4.54
C GLY A 391 -2.16 -21.45 -4.93
N ASP A 392 -1.75 -21.57 -6.19
CA ASP A 392 -0.62 -20.83 -6.76
C ASP A 392 -0.97 -20.33 -8.17
N ALA A 393 -1.27 -19.05 -8.28
CA ALA A 393 -1.55 -18.36 -9.52
C ALA A 393 -0.37 -17.49 -10.00
N GLY A 394 0.87 -17.77 -9.59
CA GLY A 394 2.06 -16.99 -9.96
C GLY A 394 2.26 -16.87 -11.47
N ALA A 395 1.97 -17.94 -12.22
CA ALA A 395 2.11 -17.99 -13.68
C ALA A 395 1.01 -17.20 -14.46
N TYR A 396 -0.03 -16.69 -13.79
CA TYR A 396 -1.17 -16.02 -14.44
C TYR A 396 -0.73 -14.86 -15.35
N GLY A 397 0.21 -14.02 -14.88
CA GLY A 397 0.67 -12.83 -15.63
C GLY A 397 1.37 -13.17 -16.95
N THR A 398 1.90 -14.38 -17.08
CA THR A 398 2.49 -14.89 -18.33
C THR A 398 1.44 -15.64 -19.16
N LEU A 399 0.60 -16.46 -18.53
CA LEU A 399 -0.34 -17.34 -19.23
C LEU A 399 -1.51 -16.58 -19.86
N GLN A 400 -2.15 -15.67 -19.11
CA GLN A 400 -3.34 -14.95 -19.61
C GLN A 400 -3.07 -14.20 -20.93
N PRO A 401 -1.95 -13.45 -21.10
CA PRO A 401 -1.66 -12.78 -22.37
C PRO A 401 -1.32 -13.73 -23.52
N HIS A 402 -1.03 -15.01 -23.25
CA HIS A 402 -0.82 -16.03 -24.28
C HIS A 402 -2.09 -16.77 -24.67
N THR A 403 -3.25 -16.43 -24.13
CA THR A 403 -4.54 -17.01 -24.57
C THR A 403 -4.73 -16.80 -26.07
N GLY A 404 -5.03 -17.87 -26.80
CA GLY A 404 -5.11 -17.91 -28.26
C GLY A 404 -3.76 -17.99 -28.99
N ARG A 405 -2.65 -18.14 -28.28
CA ARG A 405 -1.27 -18.15 -28.79
C ARG A 405 -0.51 -19.41 -28.35
N GLN A 406 0.63 -19.67 -28.98
CA GLN A 406 1.55 -20.69 -28.50
C GLN A 406 2.28 -20.19 -27.24
N LEU A 407 2.50 -21.09 -26.28
CA LEU A 407 3.29 -20.79 -25.10
C LEU A 407 4.78 -20.65 -25.47
N PRO A 408 5.53 -19.81 -24.76
CA PRO A 408 6.97 -19.62 -25.01
C PRO A 408 7.84 -20.76 -24.49
N GLY A 409 7.24 -21.88 -24.08
CA GLY A 409 7.90 -23.09 -23.60
C GLY A 409 6.90 -24.23 -23.40
N PRO A 410 7.36 -25.40 -22.94
CA PRO A 410 6.49 -26.55 -22.67
C PRO A 410 5.41 -26.19 -21.64
N ALA A 411 4.14 -26.49 -21.89
CA ALA A 411 3.04 -26.21 -20.99
C ALA A 411 3.24 -26.80 -19.58
N ALA A 412 3.90 -27.95 -19.48
CA ALA A 412 4.23 -28.58 -18.21
C ALA A 412 5.11 -27.67 -17.30
N ALA A 413 5.96 -26.82 -17.87
CA ALA A 413 6.80 -25.89 -17.11
C ALA A 413 6.00 -24.81 -16.36
N PHE A 414 4.79 -24.49 -16.83
CA PHE A 414 3.93 -23.47 -16.20
C PHE A 414 3.05 -24.04 -15.08
N VAL A 415 2.89 -25.35 -15.01
CA VAL A 415 2.06 -26.01 -13.99
C VAL A 415 2.89 -26.71 -12.91
N SER A 416 4.09 -27.24 -13.24
CA SER A 416 4.91 -28.01 -12.30
C SER A 416 5.70 -27.13 -11.34
N PRO A 417 5.80 -27.46 -10.04
CA PRO A 417 6.71 -26.82 -9.12
C PRO A 417 8.17 -27.05 -9.51
N GLY A 418 9.00 -26.03 -9.44
CA GLY A 418 10.45 -26.14 -9.67
C GLY A 418 10.89 -26.24 -11.14
N ALA A 419 10.05 -25.90 -12.08
CA ALA A 419 10.34 -25.97 -13.53
C ALA A 419 11.20 -24.80 -14.07
N GLY A 420 12.07 -24.19 -13.28
CA GLY A 420 12.95 -23.10 -13.71
C GLY A 420 12.25 -21.73 -13.77
N GLU A 421 13.01 -20.70 -14.17
CA GLU A 421 12.43 -19.37 -14.37
C GLU A 421 11.43 -19.39 -15.54
N LEU A 422 10.19 -18.97 -15.24
CA LEU A 422 9.18 -18.78 -16.27
C LEU A 422 9.58 -17.61 -17.18
N PRO A 423 9.33 -17.68 -18.51
CA PRO A 423 9.55 -16.56 -19.40
C PRO A 423 8.83 -15.30 -18.88
N GLY A 424 9.57 -14.23 -18.75
CA GLY A 424 9.06 -12.96 -18.24
C GLY A 424 8.09 -12.27 -19.22
N ALA A 425 7.51 -11.17 -18.78
CA ALA A 425 6.64 -10.34 -19.62
C ALA A 425 7.38 -9.71 -20.83
N ASP A 426 8.70 -9.71 -20.83
CA ASP A 426 9.56 -9.32 -21.94
C ASP A 426 9.43 -10.26 -23.16
N ALA A 427 9.11 -11.52 -22.94
CA ALA A 427 8.85 -12.49 -24.01
C ALA A 427 7.47 -12.34 -24.68
N LEU A 428 6.58 -11.50 -24.13
CA LEU A 428 5.25 -11.26 -24.70
C LEU A 428 5.35 -10.49 -26.03
N PRO A 429 4.50 -10.77 -27.02
CA PRO A 429 4.40 -9.95 -28.24
C PRO A 429 3.78 -8.58 -27.93
N ASP A 430 4.06 -7.58 -28.79
CA ASP A 430 3.63 -6.19 -28.54
C ASP A 430 2.11 -6.00 -28.52
N ASP A 431 1.36 -6.83 -29.24
CA ASP A 431 -0.11 -6.83 -29.26
C ASP A 431 -0.74 -7.60 -28.07
N ALA A 432 0.08 -8.23 -27.21
CA ALA A 432 -0.42 -8.91 -26.02
C ALA A 432 -0.93 -7.91 -24.97
N VAL A 433 -2.15 -8.11 -24.48
CA VAL A 433 -2.75 -7.28 -23.44
C VAL A 433 -2.10 -7.59 -22.09
N VAL A 434 -1.34 -6.64 -21.54
CA VAL A 434 -0.68 -6.76 -20.23
C VAL A 434 -1.53 -6.21 -19.09
N CYS A 435 -2.50 -5.33 -19.38
CA CYS A 435 -3.47 -4.81 -18.41
C CYS A 435 -4.89 -5.01 -18.93
N SER A 436 -5.59 -6.03 -18.45
CA SER A 436 -6.96 -6.36 -18.88
C SER A 436 -7.98 -5.30 -18.45
N CYS A 437 -7.81 -4.66 -17.28
CA CYS A 437 -8.73 -3.63 -16.78
C CYS A 437 -8.85 -2.43 -17.74
N HIS A 438 -7.74 -1.99 -18.31
CA HIS A 438 -7.67 -0.83 -19.21
C HIS A 438 -7.35 -1.24 -20.65
N ASN A 439 -7.32 -2.55 -20.95
CA ASN A 439 -7.01 -3.10 -22.26
C ASN A 439 -5.72 -2.53 -22.87
N VAL A 440 -4.66 -2.41 -22.05
CA VAL A 440 -3.38 -1.85 -22.45
C VAL A 440 -2.45 -2.97 -22.89
N THR A 441 -1.93 -2.86 -24.13
CA THR A 441 -1.00 -3.83 -24.70
C THR A 441 0.45 -3.55 -24.27
N LYS A 442 1.33 -4.56 -24.41
CA LYS A 442 2.76 -4.39 -24.21
C LYS A 442 3.34 -3.30 -25.11
N GLY A 443 2.93 -3.27 -26.39
CA GLY A 443 3.37 -2.26 -27.35
C GLY A 443 3.01 -0.83 -26.93
N GLN A 444 1.80 -0.63 -26.35
CA GLN A 444 1.40 0.68 -25.81
C GLN A 444 2.25 1.07 -24.59
N VAL A 445 2.56 0.11 -23.70
CA VAL A 445 3.47 0.37 -22.57
C VAL A 445 4.87 0.71 -23.06
N ARG A 446 5.41 -0.05 -24.02
CA ARG A 446 6.71 0.22 -24.65
C ARG A 446 6.73 1.58 -25.36
N GLY A 447 5.69 1.89 -26.12
CA GLY A 447 5.53 3.19 -26.77
C GLY A 447 5.58 4.33 -25.76
N ALA A 448 4.80 4.25 -24.68
CA ALA A 448 4.79 5.25 -23.62
C ALA A 448 6.19 5.40 -22.96
N ILE A 449 6.89 4.28 -22.67
CA ILE A 449 8.24 4.31 -22.13
C ILE A 449 9.19 5.02 -23.11
N THR A 450 9.03 4.73 -24.43
CA THR A 450 9.89 5.22 -25.49
C THR A 450 9.69 6.71 -25.77
N GLU A 451 8.45 7.12 -25.95
CA GLU A 451 8.08 8.48 -26.37
C GLU A 451 8.28 9.51 -25.25
N HIS A 452 8.07 9.06 -24.00
CA HIS A 452 8.12 9.96 -22.84
C HIS A 452 9.31 9.72 -21.91
N GLY A 453 10.23 8.82 -22.28
CA GLY A 453 11.44 8.54 -21.48
C GLY A 453 11.16 8.01 -20.09
N LEU A 454 10.08 7.24 -19.91
CA LEU A 454 9.65 6.78 -18.59
C LEU A 454 10.64 5.77 -18.02
N THR A 455 11.00 5.94 -16.75
CA THR A 455 11.96 5.09 -16.02
C THR A 455 11.36 4.41 -14.78
N ASP A 456 10.09 4.69 -14.47
CA ASP A 456 9.39 4.16 -13.29
C ASP A 456 7.95 3.73 -13.61
N ILE A 457 7.40 2.87 -12.72
CA ILE A 457 6.03 2.37 -12.85
C ILE A 457 4.98 3.48 -12.67
N GLY A 458 5.27 4.49 -11.85
CA GLY A 458 4.38 5.63 -11.64
C GLY A 458 4.13 6.39 -12.94
N GLY A 459 5.19 6.64 -13.72
CA GLY A 459 5.11 7.23 -15.06
C GLY A 459 4.25 6.40 -16.01
N ILE A 460 4.45 5.08 -16.04
CA ILE A 460 3.63 4.16 -16.85
C ILE A 460 2.17 4.22 -16.43
N LYS A 461 1.87 4.15 -15.14
CA LYS A 461 0.51 4.25 -14.60
C LYS A 461 -0.18 5.54 -15.01
N ARG A 462 0.49 6.67 -14.83
CA ARG A 462 -0.07 8.00 -15.21
C ARG A 462 -0.35 8.09 -16.70
N ARG A 463 0.51 7.52 -17.55
CA ARG A 463 0.43 7.69 -19.00
C ARG A 463 -0.47 6.67 -19.70
N THR A 464 -0.47 5.42 -19.23
CA THR A 464 -1.20 4.32 -19.86
C THR A 464 -2.40 3.83 -19.04
N ARG A 465 -2.53 4.25 -17.79
CA ARG A 465 -3.44 3.73 -16.76
C ARG A 465 -3.24 2.24 -16.44
N ALA A 466 -2.31 1.56 -17.08
CA ALA A 466 -2.00 0.18 -16.71
C ALA A 466 -1.55 0.11 -15.25
N GLY A 467 -2.15 -0.79 -14.48
CA GLY A 467 -1.84 -0.98 -13.06
C GLY A 467 -2.60 -0.05 -12.09
N THR A 468 -3.56 0.77 -12.57
CA THR A 468 -4.38 1.64 -11.69
C THR A 468 -5.71 1.00 -11.29
N GLY A 469 -6.16 -0.08 -11.96
CA GLY A 469 -7.34 -0.85 -11.59
C GLY A 469 -7.00 -1.91 -10.54
N CYS A 470 -7.23 -3.20 -10.84
CA CYS A 470 -7.00 -4.31 -9.90
C CYS A 470 -5.52 -4.51 -9.48
N GLY A 471 -4.56 -3.84 -10.12
CA GLY A 471 -3.13 -3.92 -9.80
C GLY A 471 -2.42 -5.24 -10.18
N ALA A 472 -3.13 -6.23 -10.69
CA ALA A 472 -2.58 -7.57 -11.00
C ALA A 472 -1.44 -7.53 -12.06
N CYS A 473 -1.44 -6.55 -12.95
CA CYS A 473 -0.45 -6.40 -14.01
C CYS A 473 0.84 -5.69 -13.57
N THR A 474 0.96 -5.21 -12.33
CA THR A 474 2.11 -4.38 -11.91
C THR A 474 3.44 -5.13 -12.08
N GLY A 475 3.49 -6.44 -11.80
CA GLY A 475 4.68 -7.28 -12.02
C GLY A 475 5.07 -7.37 -13.50
N SER A 476 4.08 -7.56 -14.39
CA SER A 476 4.30 -7.60 -15.85
C SER A 476 4.76 -6.23 -16.39
N LEU A 477 4.19 -5.12 -15.89
CA LEU A 477 4.63 -3.77 -16.26
C LEU A 477 6.07 -3.51 -15.86
N GLN A 478 6.49 -3.98 -14.68
CA GLN A 478 7.86 -3.86 -14.22
C GLN A 478 8.82 -4.65 -15.13
N ALA A 479 8.47 -5.88 -15.51
CA ALA A 479 9.28 -6.68 -16.40
C ALA A 479 9.42 -6.05 -17.80
N VAL A 480 8.34 -5.46 -18.35
CA VAL A 480 8.37 -4.74 -19.63
C VAL A 480 9.24 -3.49 -19.53
N LEU A 481 9.14 -2.74 -18.42
CA LEU A 481 9.98 -1.55 -18.18
C LEU A 481 11.45 -1.95 -18.10
N ASP A 482 11.80 -2.95 -17.31
CA ASP A 482 13.16 -3.41 -17.12
C ASP A 482 13.78 -3.89 -18.45
N ALA A 483 13.01 -4.64 -19.26
CA ALA A 483 13.44 -5.11 -20.58
C ALA A 483 13.65 -3.96 -21.58
N GLU A 484 12.73 -2.97 -21.61
CA GLU A 484 12.83 -1.83 -22.52
C GLU A 484 13.99 -0.91 -22.14
N LEU A 485 14.23 -0.69 -20.85
CA LEU A 485 15.39 0.08 -20.38
C LEU A 485 16.70 -0.65 -20.72
N ALA A 486 16.74 -1.97 -20.60
CA ALA A 486 17.90 -2.78 -20.97
C ALA A 486 18.22 -2.70 -22.47
N THR A 487 17.21 -2.74 -23.36
CA THR A 487 17.41 -2.65 -24.83
C THR A 487 17.97 -1.30 -25.28
N ARG A 488 17.76 -0.24 -24.49
CA ARG A 488 18.27 1.11 -24.74
C ARG A 488 19.66 1.37 -24.18
N GLY A 489 20.28 0.38 -23.57
CA GLY A 489 21.51 0.58 -22.80
C GLY A 489 21.30 1.48 -21.56
N LEU A 490 20.06 1.86 -21.29
CA LEU A 490 19.60 2.38 -20.03
C LEU A 490 19.38 1.16 -19.14
N ALA A 491 20.48 0.49 -18.75
CA ALA A 491 20.40 -0.42 -17.63
C ALA A 491 19.61 0.34 -16.56
N ARG A 492 18.58 -0.27 -15.95
CA ARG A 492 17.92 0.25 -14.76
C ARG A 492 19.01 0.98 -13.99
N ALA A 493 18.84 2.28 -13.73
CA ALA A 493 19.83 2.98 -12.99
C ALA A 493 19.97 2.20 -11.66
N ARG A 494 20.93 1.28 -11.57
CA ARG A 494 21.31 0.57 -10.35
C ARG A 494 21.84 1.59 -9.35
N GLY A 495 22.05 2.83 -9.85
CA GLY A 495 22.45 3.96 -9.09
C GLY A 495 21.46 4.30 -7.97
N LEU A 496 22.00 4.79 -6.87
CA LEU A 496 21.24 5.18 -5.70
C LEU A 496 20.19 6.27 -6.03
N CYS A 497 20.55 7.23 -6.89
CA CYS A 497 19.71 8.34 -7.39
C CYS A 497 20.42 9.05 -8.56
N GLU A 498 19.85 10.14 -9.08
CA GLU A 498 20.47 10.98 -10.14
C GLU A 498 21.89 11.46 -9.79
N HIS A 499 22.20 11.65 -8.50
CA HIS A 499 23.50 12.10 -8.05
C HIS A 499 24.55 10.98 -7.97
N PHE A 500 24.15 9.71 -7.95
CA PHE A 500 25.05 8.55 -7.82
C PHE A 500 24.65 7.42 -8.74
N ALA A 501 25.50 7.10 -9.71
CA ALA A 501 25.34 5.95 -10.61
C ALA A 501 25.59 4.60 -9.91
N LEU A 502 26.26 4.62 -8.76
CA LEU A 502 26.50 3.44 -7.92
C LEU A 502 25.28 3.13 -7.06
N SER A 503 25.01 1.86 -6.83
CA SER A 503 24.01 1.38 -5.87
C SER A 503 24.46 1.63 -4.42
N ARG A 504 23.57 1.43 -3.43
CA ARG A 504 23.96 1.58 -2.03
C ARG A 504 25.08 0.62 -1.61
N SER A 505 25.01 -0.64 -2.06
CA SER A 505 26.02 -1.66 -1.71
C SER A 505 27.39 -1.35 -2.35
N GLU A 506 27.40 -0.83 -3.59
CA GLU A 506 28.62 -0.39 -4.25
C GLU A 506 29.22 0.85 -3.60
N ILE A 507 28.39 1.83 -3.18
CA ILE A 507 28.86 2.98 -2.41
C ILE A 507 29.42 2.54 -1.07
N TYR A 508 28.79 1.58 -0.39
CA TYR A 508 29.32 1.03 0.87
C TYR A 508 30.74 0.45 0.70
N ALA A 509 30.95 -0.35 -0.35
CA ALA A 509 32.26 -0.89 -0.68
C ALA A 509 33.26 0.21 -1.01
N ALA A 510 32.88 1.19 -1.84
CA ALA A 510 33.75 2.31 -2.20
C ALA A 510 34.17 3.16 -0.98
N VAL A 511 33.22 3.48 -0.09
CA VAL A 511 33.49 4.24 1.16
C VAL A 511 34.47 3.48 2.06
N ARG A 512 34.27 2.18 2.25
CA ARG A 512 35.12 1.33 3.07
C ARG A 512 36.54 1.21 2.46
N ASP A 513 36.60 0.80 1.18
CA ASP A 513 37.87 0.44 0.55
C ASP A 513 38.77 1.66 0.27
N GLN A 514 38.14 2.81 -0.04
CA GLN A 514 38.86 4.08 -0.29
C GLN A 514 38.95 4.95 0.96
N ARG A 515 38.39 4.49 2.12
CA ARG A 515 38.39 5.18 3.42
C ARG A 515 37.84 6.61 3.34
N LEU A 516 36.70 6.80 2.64
CA LEU A 516 36.05 8.09 2.52
C LEU A 516 35.33 8.45 3.83
N CYS A 517 35.59 9.63 4.37
CA CYS A 517 35.15 10.03 5.70
C CYS A 517 34.01 11.05 5.72
N SER A 518 33.62 11.60 4.57
CA SER A 518 32.58 12.62 4.47
C SER A 518 31.70 12.42 3.25
N PHE A 519 30.49 12.99 3.28
CA PHE A 519 29.60 13.03 2.11
C PHE A 519 30.24 13.81 0.96
N SER A 520 30.95 14.90 1.28
CA SER A 520 31.66 15.72 0.28
C SER A 520 32.68 14.89 -0.48
N GLU A 521 33.49 14.06 0.21
CA GLU A 521 34.47 13.17 -0.44
C GLU A 521 33.79 12.11 -1.32
N VAL A 522 32.68 11.53 -0.84
CA VAL A 522 31.93 10.54 -1.62
C VAL A 522 31.31 11.18 -2.87
N MET A 523 30.77 12.40 -2.75
CA MET A 523 30.21 13.17 -3.86
C MET A 523 31.29 13.54 -4.88
N GLU A 524 32.44 14.00 -4.43
CA GLU A 524 33.56 14.39 -5.32
C GLU A 524 34.10 13.21 -6.13
N ARG A 525 34.20 12.00 -5.51
CA ARG A 525 34.80 10.82 -6.16
C ARG A 525 33.83 10.01 -6.99
N HIS A 526 32.58 9.94 -6.60
CA HIS A 526 31.59 9.01 -7.15
C HIS A 526 30.27 9.66 -7.53
N GLY A 527 30.06 10.94 -7.21
CA GLY A 527 28.84 11.67 -7.49
C GLY A 527 28.90 12.44 -8.79
N ALA A 528 27.73 12.82 -9.29
CA ALA A 528 27.55 13.71 -10.44
C ALA A 528 27.64 15.21 -10.08
N GLY A 529 27.92 15.52 -8.81
CA GLY A 529 27.94 16.89 -8.27
C GLY A 529 26.61 17.33 -7.66
N GLY A 530 26.51 18.64 -7.31
CA GLY A 530 25.29 19.20 -6.69
C GLY A 530 25.21 19.01 -5.18
N ASP A 531 24.04 19.39 -4.61
CA ASP A 531 23.79 19.33 -3.16
C ASP A 531 23.36 17.92 -2.66
N GLY A 532 23.21 16.95 -3.56
CA GLY A 532 22.59 15.65 -3.25
C GLY A 532 21.07 15.79 -3.07
N CYS A 533 20.40 14.72 -2.60
CA CYS A 533 18.94 14.69 -2.43
C CYS A 533 18.53 13.90 -1.20
N ALA A 534 17.21 13.87 -0.90
CA ALA A 534 16.62 13.09 0.19
C ALA A 534 16.82 11.56 0.05
N VAL A 535 17.35 11.10 -1.06
CA VAL A 535 17.71 9.69 -1.29
C VAL A 535 19.15 9.41 -0.86
N CYS A 536 20.13 10.11 -1.47
CA CYS A 536 21.56 9.84 -1.25
C CYS A 536 22.06 10.34 0.12
N LYS A 537 21.64 11.53 0.59
CA LYS A 537 22.07 12.05 1.88
C LYS A 537 21.85 11.07 3.05
N PRO A 538 20.59 10.60 3.32
CA PRO A 538 20.37 9.65 4.41
C PRO A 538 20.97 8.27 4.16
N ALA A 539 21.14 7.85 2.90
CA ALA A 539 21.75 6.56 2.58
C ALA A 539 23.24 6.58 2.85
N ILE A 540 23.94 7.60 2.40
CA ILE A 540 25.40 7.76 2.63
C ILE A 540 25.65 8.10 4.10
N GLY A 541 24.83 8.95 4.74
CA GLY A 541 24.91 9.19 6.17
C GLY A 541 24.77 7.91 7.02
N ASN A 542 23.90 6.98 6.61
CA ASN A 542 23.77 5.67 7.23
C ASN A 542 25.03 4.79 7.04
N ILE A 543 25.61 4.80 5.83
CA ILE A 543 26.86 4.07 5.53
C ILE A 543 28.01 4.61 6.37
N LEU A 544 28.21 5.92 6.37
CA LEU A 544 29.28 6.59 7.15
C LEU A 544 29.11 6.33 8.66
N ALA A 545 27.88 6.37 9.18
CA ALA A 545 27.60 6.04 10.57
C ALA A 545 27.93 4.58 10.93
N THR A 546 27.69 3.63 10.04
CA THR A 546 28.05 2.22 10.25
C THR A 546 29.57 2.01 10.23
N LEU A 547 30.27 2.69 9.33
CA LEU A 547 31.71 2.61 9.16
C LEU A 547 32.51 3.56 10.10
N ALA A 548 31.81 4.41 10.86
CA ALA A 548 32.46 5.40 11.72
C ALA A 548 33.54 4.83 12.68
N PRO A 549 33.28 3.67 13.36
CA PRO A 549 34.32 3.08 14.21
C PRO A 549 35.56 2.60 13.46
N GLU A 550 35.41 2.24 12.19
CA GLU A 550 36.50 1.75 11.33
C GLU A 550 37.29 2.90 10.69
N LEU A 551 36.60 3.96 10.32
CA LEU A 551 37.17 5.11 9.62
C LEU A 551 37.64 6.22 10.57
N GLY A 552 37.30 6.18 11.87
CA GLY A 552 37.60 7.23 12.83
C GLY A 552 36.75 8.49 12.65
N ILE A 553 35.57 8.36 12.07
CA ILE A 553 34.60 9.46 11.88
C ILE A 553 33.95 9.80 13.22
N GLY A 554 33.63 11.08 13.43
CA GLY A 554 32.88 11.56 14.59
C GLY A 554 31.46 11.06 14.68
N HIS A 555 30.68 11.51 15.65
CA HIS A 555 29.31 11.12 15.86
C HIS A 555 28.44 11.51 14.65
N VAL A 556 27.38 10.73 14.38
CA VAL A 556 26.46 10.94 13.23
C VAL A 556 25.75 12.30 13.25
N LEU A 557 25.74 12.99 14.36
CA LEU A 557 25.15 14.32 14.52
C LEU A 557 26.19 15.44 14.53
N ASP A 558 27.47 15.16 14.23
CA ASP A 558 28.55 16.15 14.20
C ASP A 558 28.75 16.70 12.79
N GLY A 559 28.95 17.99 12.66
CA GLY A 559 29.36 18.69 11.42
C GLY A 559 28.48 18.30 10.21
N GLU A 560 29.12 17.97 9.10
CA GLU A 560 28.42 17.58 7.87
C GLU A 560 27.52 16.35 8.05
N GLN A 561 27.89 15.40 8.93
CA GLN A 561 27.08 14.19 9.18
C GLN A 561 25.67 14.52 9.68
N ALA A 562 25.52 15.56 10.49
CA ALA A 562 24.21 15.99 10.98
C ALA A 562 23.28 16.45 9.84
N THR A 563 23.83 17.04 8.79
CA THR A 563 23.05 17.53 7.65
C THR A 563 22.52 16.41 6.75
N LEU A 564 23.11 15.21 6.86
CA LEU A 564 22.74 14.04 6.06
C LEU A 564 21.56 13.26 6.64
N GLN A 565 21.29 13.42 7.95
CA GLN A 565 20.28 12.62 8.64
C GLN A 565 18.86 13.01 8.21
N ASP A 566 17.96 12.02 8.14
CA ASP A 566 16.54 12.37 8.03
C ASP A 566 16.02 12.99 9.34
N THR A 567 14.83 13.60 9.29
CA THR A 567 14.28 14.37 10.42
C THR A 567 14.23 13.57 11.71
N ASN A 568 13.83 12.29 11.64
CA ASN A 568 13.69 11.45 12.81
C ASN A 568 15.04 11.11 13.45
N ASP A 569 16.05 10.84 12.63
CA ASP A 569 17.41 10.58 13.08
C ASP A 569 18.06 11.86 13.65
N LEU A 570 17.81 13.03 13.04
CA LEU A 570 18.30 14.32 13.51
C LEU A 570 17.77 14.69 14.91
N PHE A 571 16.45 14.51 15.12
CA PHE A 571 15.79 14.82 16.38
C PHE A 571 15.80 13.67 17.38
N LEU A 572 16.39 12.51 17.05
CA LEU A 572 16.41 11.28 17.85
C LEU A 572 15.03 10.88 18.39
N ALA A 573 13.99 11.18 17.62
CA ALA A 573 12.57 10.99 17.95
C ALA A 573 11.73 10.87 16.66
N ASN A 574 10.58 10.19 16.71
CA ASN A 574 9.71 10.13 15.53
C ASN A 574 8.79 11.35 15.47
N LEU A 575 8.85 12.08 14.38
CA LEU A 575 7.94 13.16 14.05
C LEU A 575 6.51 12.60 13.84
N GLN A 576 5.52 13.21 14.48
CA GLN A 576 4.10 12.89 14.37
C GLN A 576 3.43 13.82 13.33
N LYS A 577 2.25 13.44 12.85
CA LYS A 577 1.51 14.21 11.83
C LYS A 577 1.11 15.64 12.27
N ASP A 578 1.05 15.89 13.56
CA ASP A 578 0.73 17.19 14.18
C ASP A 578 1.97 18.05 14.48
N GLY A 579 3.17 17.61 14.04
CA GLY A 579 4.43 18.30 14.29
C GLY A 579 5.08 17.99 15.65
N THR A 580 4.44 17.20 16.51
CA THR A 580 5.03 16.73 17.78
C THR A 580 5.93 15.52 17.56
N TYR A 581 6.60 15.07 18.60
CA TYR A 581 7.51 13.95 18.57
C TYR A 581 7.13 12.86 19.55
N SER A 582 7.50 11.60 19.23
CA SER A 582 7.42 10.48 20.17
C SER A 582 8.77 10.15 20.75
N VAL A 583 8.83 9.96 22.07
CA VAL A 583 10.01 9.47 22.80
C VAL A 583 9.79 8.02 23.19
N VAL A 584 10.71 7.14 22.78
CA VAL A 584 10.61 5.70 23.02
C VAL A 584 11.93 5.23 23.67
N PRO A 585 12.00 5.15 25.00
CA PRO A 585 13.17 4.65 25.68
C PRO A 585 13.41 3.16 25.42
N ARG A 586 14.64 2.70 25.57
CA ARG A 586 15.02 1.30 25.45
C ARG A 586 14.49 0.50 26.63
N LEU A 587 13.85 -0.63 26.32
CA LEU A 587 13.43 -1.65 27.26
C LEU A 587 13.96 -2.99 26.74
N PRO A 588 15.23 -3.36 27.07
CA PRO A 588 15.87 -4.55 26.51
C PRO A 588 15.06 -5.80 26.85
N GLY A 589 14.74 -6.61 25.82
CA GLY A 589 13.90 -7.80 25.99
C GLY A 589 12.49 -7.53 26.54
N GLY A 590 12.06 -6.27 26.65
CA GLY A 590 10.80 -5.88 27.30
C GLY A 590 10.87 -5.83 28.83
N GLU A 591 12.05 -5.98 29.43
CA GLU A 591 12.24 -5.93 30.88
C GLU A 591 12.27 -4.48 31.38
N VAL A 592 11.56 -4.21 32.48
CA VAL A 592 11.50 -2.88 33.11
C VAL A 592 11.31 -3.00 34.60
N THR A 593 12.04 -2.19 35.38
CA THR A 593 11.94 -2.17 36.83
C THR A 593 10.75 -1.31 37.32
N PRO A 594 10.20 -1.55 38.52
CA PRO A 594 9.14 -0.69 39.09
C PRO A 594 9.52 0.78 39.17
N GLY A 595 10.79 1.10 39.53
CA GLY A 595 11.28 2.49 39.54
C GLY A 595 11.28 3.15 38.17
N GLN A 596 11.67 2.40 37.17
CA GLN A 596 11.61 2.88 35.77
C GLN A 596 10.19 3.13 35.28
N ILE A 597 9.21 2.28 35.64
CA ILE A 597 7.78 2.51 35.32
C ILE A 597 7.28 3.79 35.97
N ILE A 598 7.64 4.04 37.24
CA ILE A 598 7.26 5.27 37.97
C ILE A 598 7.84 6.48 37.25
N ALA A 599 9.13 6.46 36.92
CA ALA A 599 9.80 7.57 36.20
C ALA A 599 9.16 7.88 34.84
N LEU A 600 8.79 6.84 34.07
CA LEU A 600 8.04 6.99 32.83
C LEU A 600 6.68 7.66 33.05
N GLY A 601 5.94 7.23 34.07
CA GLY A 601 4.64 7.81 34.41
C GLY A 601 4.74 9.27 34.84
N GLU A 602 5.74 9.62 35.64
CA GLU A 602 6.00 10.99 36.08
C GLU A 602 6.37 11.91 34.91
N VAL A 603 7.27 11.46 34.01
CA VAL A 603 7.62 12.20 32.80
C VAL A 603 6.40 12.40 31.92
N ALA A 604 5.59 11.36 31.68
CA ALA A 604 4.38 11.46 30.88
C ALA A 604 3.39 12.47 31.46
N ARG A 605 3.14 12.42 32.77
CA ARG A 605 2.25 13.35 33.48
C ARG A 605 2.72 14.79 33.40
N ASP A 606 4.01 15.03 33.70
CA ASP A 606 4.57 16.38 33.84
C ASP A 606 4.70 17.11 32.49
N TYR A 607 4.85 16.37 31.39
CA TYR A 607 4.89 16.93 30.02
C TYR A 607 3.56 16.75 29.25
N GLY A 608 2.52 16.17 29.86
CA GLY A 608 1.22 15.95 29.23
C GLY A 608 1.27 14.97 28.06
N LEU A 609 2.13 13.93 28.13
CA LEU A 609 2.35 13.02 27.03
C LEU A 609 1.36 11.84 27.06
N TYR A 610 0.86 11.45 25.88
CA TYR A 610 0.10 10.21 25.75
C TYR A 610 1.04 9.00 25.80
N THR A 611 0.67 7.96 26.55
CA THR A 611 1.48 6.76 26.74
C THR A 611 0.85 5.55 26.07
N LYS A 612 1.69 4.71 25.42
CA LYS A 612 1.21 3.45 24.82
C LYS A 612 2.25 2.36 24.89
N ILE A 613 1.85 1.17 25.30
CA ILE A 613 2.65 -0.06 25.16
C ILE A 613 2.58 -0.49 23.69
N THR A 614 3.74 -0.64 23.05
CA THR A 614 3.86 -1.01 21.65
C THR A 614 3.98 -2.51 21.45
N GLY A 615 3.68 -3.01 20.24
CA GLY A 615 3.88 -4.42 19.88
C GLY A 615 5.34 -4.91 19.93
N ALA A 616 6.30 -3.99 20.11
CA ALA A 616 7.72 -4.29 20.31
C ALA A 616 8.10 -4.36 21.80
N GLN A 617 7.15 -4.49 22.70
CA GLN A 617 7.33 -4.52 24.16
C GLN A 617 8.04 -3.26 24.70
N ARG A 618 7.73 -2.10 24.14
CA ARG A 618 8.25 -0.79 24.58
C ARG A 618 7.10 0.13 24.96
N ILE A 619 7.38 1.11 25.80
CA ILE A 619 6.46 2.17 26.19
C ILE A 619 6.84 3.42 25.38
N GLY A 620 5.94 3.88 24.53
CA GLY A 620 6.08 5.12 23.75
C GLY A 620 5.40 6.29 24.46
N LEU A 621 6.06 7.43 24.48
CA LEU A 621 5.54 8.72 24.98
C LEU A 621 5.33 9.62 23.76
N PHE A 622 4.09 10.10 23.54
CA PHE A 622 3.70 10.84 22.34
C PHE A 622 3.25 12.25 22.68
N GLY A 623 3.52 13.21 21.79
CA GLY A 623 3.09 14.61 21.93
C GLY A 623 4.18 15.53 22.47
N ALA A 624 5.46 15.13 22.53
CA ALA A 624 6.55 15.97 22.97
C ALA A 624 6.88 17.04 21.89
N ARG A 625 7.10 18.28 22.29
CA ARG A 625 7.68 19.30 21.41
C ARG A 625 9.19 19.15 21.34
N ALA A 626 9.78 19.62 20.23
CA ALA A 626 11.22 19.55 20.02
C ALA A 626 12.02 20.14 21.20
N ASP A 627 11.60 21.28 21.72
CA ASP A 627 12.26 21.97 22.85
C ASP A 627 12.19 21.19 24.18
N GLN A 628 11.25 20.27 24.33
CA GLN A 628 11.09 19.43 25.51
C GLN A 628 11.96 18.15 25.47
N LEU A 629 12.39 17.72 24.28
CA LEU A 629 13.11 16.45 24.12
C LEU A 629 14.35 16.34 25.01
N PRO A 630 15.27 17.33 25.10
CA PRO A 630 16.47 17.23 25.95
C PRO A 630 16.13 17.07 27.43
N ASP A 631 15.12 17.74 27.95
CA ASP A 631 14.74 17.63 29.35
C ASP A 631 14.09 16.29 29.67
N ILE A 632 13.26 15.78 28.75
CA ILE A 632 12.68 14.43 28.85
C ILE A 632 13.81 13.40 28.89
N TRP A 633 14.79 13.47 27.99
CA TRP A 633 15.93 12.53 27.97
C TRP A 633 16.77 12.59 29.22
N ARG A 634 17.02 13.80 29.76
CA ARG A 634 17.79 14.00 31.00
C ARG A 634 17.08 13.33 32.19
N ARG A 635 15.76 13.44 32.27
CA ARG A 635 14.96 12.79 33.31
C ARG A 635 14.94 11.27 33.16
N LEU A 636 14.72 10.78 31.95
CA LEU A 636 14.72 9.34 31.65
C LEU A 636 16.11 8.74 31.88
N GLY A 637 17.17 9.42 31.45
CA GLY A 637 18.56 8.98 31.69
C GLY A 637 18.92 8.84 33.17
N ARG A 638 18.39 9.74 34.06
CA ARG A 638 18.56 9.60 35.51
C ARG A 638 17.92 8.34 36.10
N ALA A 639 16.86 7.84 35.44
CA ALA A 639 16.21 6.58 35.79
C ALA A 639 16.86 5.35 35.11
N GLY A 640 18.00 5.53 34.45
CA GLY A 640 18.72 4.45 33.76
C GLY A 640 18.21 4.08 32.39
N PHE A 641 17.40 4.92 31.75
CA PHE A 641 17.01 4.72 30.34
C PHE A 641 18.03 5.31 29.38
N GLU A 642 18.12 4.71 28.22
CA GLU A 642 18.86 5.20 27.06
C GLU A 642 17.94 5.31 25.84
N SER A 643 18.45 5.89 24.76
CA SER A 643 17.73 5.97 23.49
C SER A 643 17.31 4.58 23.03
N GLY A 644 16.00 4.41 22.77
CA GLY A 644 15.48 3.19 22.18
C GLY A 644 15.71 3.08 20.68
N GLN A 645 16.27 4.12 20.05
CA GLN A 645 16.52 4.19 18.59
C GLN A 645 15.30 3.76 17.75
N ALA A 646 14.09 4.04 18.27
CA ALA A 646 12.82 3.69 17.63
C ALA A 646 12.49 4.59 16.43
N TYR A 647 13.36 5.50 16.11
CA TYR A 647 13.38 6.36 14.93
C TYR A 647 14.27 5.76 13.85
N GLY A 648 15.10 6.11 13.22
CA GLY A 648 16.13 5.67 12.29
C GLY A 648 16.07 4.23 11.71
N LYS A 649 16.99 3.96 10.88
CA LYS A 649 17.22 2.65 10.26
C LYS A 649 18.26 1.88 11.09
N SER A 650 17.80 1.24 12.16
CA SER A 650 18.65 0.57 13.17
C SER A 650 17.92 -0.62 13.79
N LEU A 651 18.60 -1.34 14.70
CA LEU A 651 17.93 -2.32 15.55
C LEU A 651 16.88 -1.63 16.42
N ARG A 652 15.62 -2.04 16.27
CA ARG A 652 14.47 -1.44 16.99
C ARG A 652 14.28 -2.06 18.36
N ALA A 653 14.14 -3.37 18.42
CA ALA A 653 13.92 -4.14 19.65
C ALA A 653 14.16 -5.62 19.40
N VAL A 654 14.49 -6.34 20.48
CA VAL A 654 14.45 -7.80 20.53
C VAL A 654 13.33 -8.19 21.49
N LYS A 655 12.23 -8.72 20.94
CA LYS A 655 11.07 -9.16 21.72
C LYS A 655 11.37 -10.46 22.45
N SER A 656 10.90 -10.63 23.69
CA SER A 656 11.04 -11.88 24.45
C SER A 656 9.71 -12.44 24.89
N CYS A 657 9.67 -13.73 25.19
CA CYS A 657 8.65 -14.32 26.06
C CYS A 657 9.26 -14.52 27.47
N VAL A 658 8.47 -14.97 28.43
CA VAL A 658 8.94 -15.14 29.81
C VAL A 658 9.90 -16.32 30.02
N GLY A 659 10.14 -17.14 28.97
CA GLY A 659 11.17 -18.20 28.91
C GLY A 659 11.17 -19.20 30.08
N ALA A 660 12.29 -19.90 30.25
CA ALA A 660 12.49 -20.90 31.29
C ALA A 660 12.42 -20.31 32.69
N ARG A 661 12.60 -18.97 32.84
CA ARG A 661 12.57 -18.30 34.14
C ARG A 661 11.18 -18.38 34.81
N PHE A 662 10.09 -18.32 34.05
CA PHE A 662 8.73 -18.27 34.58
C PHE A 662 7.73 -19.22 33.86
N CYS A 663 8.09 -19.79 32.73
CA CYS A 663 7.19 -20.66 31.97
C CYS A 663 7.56 -22.13 32.13
N ARG A 664 6.58 -22.97 32.54
CA ARG A 664 6.77 -24.43 32.68
C ARG A 664 7.20 -25.15 31.39
N PHE A 665 6.97 -24.54 30.23
CA PHE A 665 7.34 -25.09 28.93
C PHE A 665 8.64 -24.48 28.39
N GLY A 666 9.21 -23.47 29.07
CA GLY A 666 10.44 -22.82 28.64
C GLY A 666 11.62 -23.78 28.70
N GLN A 667 12.37 -23.85 27.60
CA GLN A 667 13.62 -24.64 27.47
C GLN A 667 14.85 -23.73 27.61
N GLY A 668 14.75 -22.46 27.22
CA GLY A 668 15.82 -21.48 27.36
C GLY A 668 15.38 -20.19 28.04
N ASP A 669 16.33 -19.47 28.64
CA ASP A 669 16.12 -18.13 29.22
C ASP A 669 16.04 -17.10 28.09
N SER A 670 14.86 -16.96 27.51
CA SER A 670 14.60 -16.04 26.40
C SER A 670 14.67 -14.57 26.81
N ILE A 671 14.44 -14.23 28.08
CA ILE A 671 14.57 -12.86 28.56
C ILE A 671 16.03 -12.45 28.52
N GLN A 672 16.91 -13.21 29.18
CA GLN A 672 18.33 -12.86 29.24
C GLN A 672 18.94 -12.79 27.84
N LEU A 673 18.68 -13.79 26.97
CA LEU A 673 19.21 -13.77 25.62
C LEU A 673 18.69 -12.58 24.79
N ALA A 674 17.41 -12.20 24.93
CA ALA A 674 16.86 -11.04 24.24
C ALA A 674 17.50 -9.72 24.73
N VAL A 675 17.72 -9.61 26.03
CA VAL A 675 18.45 -8.47 26.62
C VAL A 675 19.87 -8.39 26.06
N ASP A 676 20.61 -9.51 26.07
CA ASP A 676 21.99 -9.54 25.58
C ASP A 676 22.10 -9.22 24.08
N LEU A 677 21.20 -9.76 23.25
CA LEU A 677 21.11 -9.44 21.81
C LEU A 677 20.80 -7.96 21.59
N GLU A 678 19.81 -7.40 22.29
CA GLU A 678 19.44 -6.00 22.13
C GLU A 678 20.54 -5.05 22.55
N LEU A 679 21.23 -5.33 23.65
CA LEU A 679 22.35 -4.53 24.15
C LEU A 679 23.62 -4.67 23.29
N ARG A 680 23.86 -5.84 22.68
CA ARG A 680 25.00 -6.04 21.78
C ARG A 680 24.87 -5.21 20.50
N TYR A 681 23.68 -5.21 19.86
CA TYR A 681 23.48 -4.59 18.55
C TYR A 681 22.83 -3.21 18.59
N ARG A 682 22.66 -2.63 19.78
CA ARG A 682 22.15 -1.25 19.93
C ARG A 682 23.06 -0.26 19.19
N GLY A 683 22.44 0.74 18.55
CA GLY A 683 23.15 1.75 17.76
C GLY A 683 23.58 1.30 16.37
N LEU A 684 23.50 0.01 16.03
CA LEU A 684 23.87 -0.47 14.69
C LEU A 684 22.93 0.13 13.64
N ARG A 685 23.48 0.91 12.71
CA ARG A 685 22.76 1.44 11.56
C ARG A 685 22.67 0.35 10.49
N THR A 686 21.46 0.17 9.95
CA THR A 686 21.14 -0.88 8.97
C THR A 686 20.45 -0.27 7.75
N PRO A 687 20.44 -0.93 6.59
CA PRO A 687 19.74 -0.42 5.37
C PRO A 687 18.26 -0.12 5.58
N HIS A 688 17.61 -0.85 6.47
CA HIS A 688 16.22 -0.64 6.91
C HIS A 688 16.09 -0.94 8.41
N LYS A 689 14.96 -0.58 9.03
CA LYS A 689 14.66 -0.96 10.43
C LYS A 689 14.78 -2.47 10.60
N PHE A 690 15.40 -2.90 11.73
CA PHE A 690 15.68 -4.29 12.04
C PHE A 690 15.00 -4.69 13.36
N LYS A 691 14.44 -5.88 13.44
CA LYS A 691 13.73 -6.40 14.62
C LYS A 691 14.13 -7.82 14.92
N GLY A 692 14.31 -8.12 16.21
CA GLY A 692 14.56 -9.46 16.71
C GLY A 692 13.43 -10.01 17.57
N GLY A 693 13.45 -11.32 17.81
CA GLY A 693 12.56 -11.99 18.74
C GLY A 693 13.16 -13.27 19.27
N VAL A 694 13.01 -13.53 20.58
CA VAL A 694 13.51 -14.72 21.25
C VAL A 694 12.38 -15.45 21.96
N SER A 695 12.09 -16.67 21.54
CA SER A 695 11.09 -17.55 22.14
C SER A 695 11.78 -18.65 22.96
N GLY A 696 11.34 -18.82 24.20
CA GLY A 696 11.91 -19.81 25.13
C GLY A 696 11.55 -21.25 24.81
N CYS A 697 10.74 -21.52 23.78
CA CYS A 697 10.39 -22.86 23.28
C CYS A 697 9.67 -22.75 21.93
N LEU A 698 9.38 -23.90 21.31
CA LEU A 698 8.70 -24.04 20.00
C LEU A 698 7.25 -23.47 19.96
N ARG A 699 6.66 -23.07 21.09
CA ARG A 699 5.34 -22.39 21.11
C ARG A 699 5.39 -20.96 20.59
N GLU A 700 6.58 -20.42 20.45
CA GLU A 700 6.85 -19.16 19.73
C GLU A 700 6.08 -17.92 20.21
N CYS A 701 5.90 -17.77 21.51
CA CYS A 701 5.15 -16.67 22.10
C CYS A 701 5.75 -15.26 21.85
N ALA A 702 7.01 -15.17 21.43
CA ALA A 702 7.66 -13.91 21.05
C ALA A 702 7.53 -13.62 19.53
N GLU A 703 6.82 -14.45 18.76
CA GLU A 703 6.66 -14.30 17.30
C GLU A 703 8.01 -14.23 16.57
N ALA A 704 8.95 -15.07 16.97
CA ALA A 704 10.33 -15.05 16.50
C ALA A 704 10.43 -15.19 14.98
N ARG A 705 9.68 -16.12 14.36
CA ARG A 705 9.69 -16.33 12.90
C ARG A 705 9.05 -15.20 12.07
N GLY A 706 8.40 -14.24 12.70
CA GLY A 706 7.91 -13.03 12.06
C GLY A 706 8.90 -11.85 12.14
N LYS A 707 10.17 -12.07 12.48
CA LYS A 707 11.19 -11.03 12.70
C LYS A 707 12.36 -11.19 11.73
N ASP A 708 13.15 -10.14 11.58
CA ASP A 708 14.37 -10.15 10.75
C ASP A 708 15.39 -11.19 11.27
N ILE A 709 15.51 -11.33 12.60
CA ILE A 709 16.11 -12.49 13.28
C ILE A 709 15.13 -13.07 14.31
N GLY A 710 14.99 -14.37 14.32
CA GLY A 710 14.19 -15.12 15.26
C GLY A 710 15.00 -16.20 15.94
N VAL A 711 14.94 -16.27 17.27
CA VAL A 711 15.66 -17.30 18.04
C VAL A 711 14.62 -18.10 18.82
N ILE A 712 14.70 -19.42 18.72
CA ILE A 712 13.80 -20.35 19.43
C ILE A 712 14.64 -21.38 20.19
N ALA A 713 14.39 -21.48 21.52
CA ALA A 713 15.04 -22.49 22.33
C ALA A 713 14.52 -23.89 22.03
N THR A 714 15.44 -24.85 21.98
CA THR A 714 15.20 -26.29 21.90
C THR A 714 15.90 -27.03 23.06
N ALA A 715 15.73 -28.32 23.14
CA ALA A 715 16.48 -29.13 24.13
C ALA A 715 17.98 -29.18 23.82
N GLY A 716 18.39 -28.99 22.56
CA GLY A 716 19.77 -29.03 22.10
C GLY A 716 20.50 -27.68 22.17
N GLY A 717 19.75 -26.55 22.28
CA GLY A 717 20.36 -25.23 22.22
C GLY A 717 19.39 -24.18 21.60
N TRP A 718 19.91 -23.34 20.71
CA TRP A 718 19.17 -22.27 20.07
C TRP A 718 19.05 -22.52 18.56
N ASN A 719 17.84 -22.42 18.03
CA ASN A 719 17.61 -22.39 16.59
C ASN A 719 17.55 -20.93 16.14
N LEU A 720 18.38 -20.57 15.15
CA LEU A 720 18.40 -19.24 14.55
C LEU A 720 17.63 -19.23 13.24
N TYR A 721 16.61 -18.40 13.19
CA TYR A 721 15.81 -18.12 12.00
C TYR A 721 16.08 -16.71 11.49
N VAL A 722 16.14 -16.50 10.18
CA VAL A 722 16.48 -15.22 9.56
C VAL A 722 15.47 -14.82 8.46
N CYS A 723 15.45 -13.53 8.17
CA CYS A 723 14.70 -12.97 7.03
C CYS A 723 13.16 -13.08 7.13
N GLY A 724 12.61 -13.10 8.35
CA GLY A 724 11.16 -13.01 8.55
C GLY A 724 10.64 -11.57 8.47
N ASN A 725 9.37 -11.43 8.17
CA ASN A 725 8.68 -10.15 8.11
C ASN A 725 7.21 -10.27 8.55
N GLY A 726 6.80 -9.50 9.56
CA GLY A 726 5.42 -9.38 10.02
C GLY A 726 4.70 -8.13 9.47
N GLY A 727 5.18 -7.55 8.37
CA GLY A 727 4.61 -6.35 7.74
C GLY A 727 3.50 -6.66 6.72
N ALA A 728 3.23 -5.73 5.80
CA ALA A 728 2.19 -5.83 4.76
C ALA A 728 2.36 -7.05 3.82
N ARG A 729 3.60 -7.53 3.66
CA ARG A 729 3.90 -8.81 2.99
C ARG A 729 4.54 -9.72 4.03
N PRO A 730 3.76 -10.49 4.80
CA PRO A 730 4.30 -11.36 5.84
C PRO A 730 5.10 -12.50 5.21
N ARG A 731 6.22 -12.83 5.86
CA ARG A 731 7.08 -13.94 5.50
C ARG A 731 7.58 -14.62 6.76
N HIS A 732 7.52 -15.93 6.86
CA HIS A 732 8.18 -16.66 7.93
C HIS A 732 9.69 -16.64 7.71
N ALA A 733 10.45 -16.51 8.79
CA ALA A 733 11.89 -16.59 8.77
C ALA A 733 12.35 -18.02 8.47
N ASP A 734 13.43 -18.17 7.72
CA ASP A 734 14.04 -19.45 7.37
C ASP A 734 15.03 -19.89 8.45
N LEU A 735 15.15 -21.20 8.69
CA LEU A 735 16.10 -21.78 9.61
C LEU A 735 17.53 -21.70 9.02
N LEU A 736 18.34 -20.80 9.57
CA LEU A 736 19.75 -20.66 9.17
C LEU A 736 20.62 -21.72 9.85
N ALA A 737 20.48 -21.91 11.16
CA ALA A 737 21.24 -22.87 11.94
C ALA A 737 20.44 -23.38 13.15
N SER A 738 20.70 -24.63 13.57
CA SER A 738 20.02 -25.32 14.68
C SER A 738 20.97 -25.70 15.81
N ASP A 739 20.41 -25.83 17.01
CA ASP A 739 21.05 -26.32 18.21
C ASP A 739 22.37 -25.62 18.58
N LEU A 740 22.42 -24.30 18.28
CA LEU A 740 23.57 -23.46 18.58
C LEU A 740 23.74 -23.26 20.09
N THR A 741 24.97 -23.26 20.57
CA THR A 741 25.31 -22.65 21.85
C THR A 741 25.08 -21.12 21.79
N THR A 742 24.98 -20.46 22.93
CA THR A 742 24.84 -18.99 22.97
C THR A 742 26.00 -18.27 22.29
N ALA A 743 27.24 -18.77 22.42
CA ALA A 743 28.40 -18.20 21.74
C ALA A 743 28.35 -18.33 20.23
N GLU A 744 28.01 -19.48 19.71
CA GLU A 744 27.84 -19.72 18.26
C GLU A 744 26.69 -18.88 17.68
N LEU A 745 25.60 -18.74 18.46
CA LEU A 745 24.49 -17.88 18.07
C LEU A 745 24.96 -16.44 17.87
N PHE A 746 25.69 -15.86 18.82
CA PHE A 746 26.21 -14.49 18.69
C PHE A 746 27.13 -14.35 17.48
N THR A 747 28.06 -15.28 17.29
CA THR A 747 28.97 -15.27 16.15
C THR A 747 28.19 -15.32 14.83
N THR A 748 27.19 -16.18 14.73
CA THR A 748 26.39 -16.31 13.51
C THR A 748 25.53 -15.07 13.25
N VAL A 749 24.95 -14.46 14.28
CA VAL A 749 24.18 -13.22 14.16
C VAL A 749 25.08 -12.03 13.82
N ASP A 750 26.31 -11.93 14.37
CA ASP A 750 27.31 -10.92 14.00
C ASP A 750 27.61 -10.96 12.49
N ARG A 751 27.90 -12.15 11.98
CA ARG A 751 28.15 -12.37 10.54
C ARG A 751 26.95 -11.99 9.69
N PHE A 752 25.75 -12.49 10.05
CA PHE A 752 24.51 -12.22 9.33
C PHE A 752 24.22 -10.71 9.25
N LEU A 753 24.29 -10.00 10.36
CA LEU A 753 24.01 -8.57 10.41
C LEU A 753 25.00 -7.76 9.57
N MET A 754 26.30 -8.04 9.70
CA MET A 754 27.31 -7.30 8.93
C MET A 754 27.25 -7.65 7.44
N TYR A 755 26.93 -8.88 7.06
CA TYR A 755 26.75 -9.25 5.67
C TYR A 755 25.52 -8.56 5.05
N TYR A 756 24.40 -8.52 5.78
CA TYR A 756 23.22 -7.76 5.38
C TYR A 756 23.52 -6.26 5.23
N VAL A 757 24.22 -5.65 6.17
CA VAL A 757 24.60 -4.23 6.10
C VAL A 757 25.45 -3.90 4.87
N ARG A 758 26.37 -4.81 4.50
CA ARG A 758 27.26 -4.64 3.33
C ARG A 758 26.52 -4.77 1.99
N THR A 759 25.60 -5.73 1.89
CA THR A 759 25.08 -6.22 0.59
C THR A 759 23.65 -5.82 0.29
N ALA A 760 22.89 -5.34 1.28
CA ALA A 760 21.51 -4.90 1.06
C ALA A 760 21.44 -3.51 0.45
N GLU A 761 20.41 -3.30 -0.37
CA GLU A 761 20.14 -2.03 -1.02
C GLU A 761 19.35 -1.06 -0.11
N ARG A 762 19.16 0.17 -0.58
CA ARG A 762 18.45 1.20 0.17
C ARG A 762 17.02 0.77 0.49
N LEU A 763 16.62 0.90 1.77
CA LEU A 763 15.30 0.54 2.29
C LEU A 763 14.91 -0.93 2.07
N GLU A 764 15.85 -1.79 1.79
CA GLU A 764 15.62 -3.20 1.59
C GLU A 764 15.56 -3.94 2.93
N ARG A 765 14.43 -4.60 3.21
CA ARG A 765 14.25 -5.49 4.37
C ARG A 765 14.96 -6.81 4.13
N THR A 766 15.34 -7.47 5.21
CA THR A 766 15.98 -8.81 5.14
C THR A 766 15.15 -9.82 4.35
N ALA A 767 13.82 -9.76 4.42
CA ALA A 767 12.91 -10.61 3.66
C ALA A 767 13.00 -10.40 2.14
N ALA A 768 13.12 -9.15 1.68
CA ALA A 768 13.31 -8.84 0.26
C ALA A 768 14.75 -9.09 -0.19
N TRP A 769 15.71 -8.83 0.71
CA TRP A 769 17.13 -9.04 0.46
C TRP A 769 17.46 -10.51 0.18
N ILE A 770 16.93 -11.47 0.98
CA ILE A 770 17.16 -12.90 0.74
C ILE A 770 16.52 -13.39 -0.56
N GLU A 771 15.37 -12.82 -0.96
CA GLU A 771 14.71 -13.13 -2.23
C GLU A 771 15.49 -12.60 -3.45
N ARG A 772 16.30 -11.54 -3.27
CA ARG A 772 17.15 -10.95 -4.31
C ARG A 772 18.51 -11.62 -4.44
N ILE A 773 19.02 -12.23 -3.38
CA ILE A 773 20.33 -12.89 -3.39
C ILE A 773 20.24 -14.21 -4.18
N ASP A 774 21.09 -14.36 -5.17
CA ASP A 774 21.23 -15.61 -5.90
C ASP A 774 21.60 -16.76 -4.94
N GLY A 775 20.87 -17.87 -4.99
CA GLY A 775 21.03 -18.98 -4.06
C GLY A 775 20.35 -18.78 -2.69
N GLY A 776 19.80 -17.62 -2.40
CA GLY A 776 18.95 -17.35 -1.23
C GLY A 776 19.53 -17.84 0.10
N LEU A 777 18.79 -18.70 0.82
CA LEU A 777 19.20 -19.23 2.12
C LEU A 777 20.46 -20.10 2.03
N ASP A 778 20.60 -20.90 0.99
CA ASP A 778 21.76 -21.79 0.83
C ASP A 778 23.03 -20.97 0.63
N HIS A 779 22.98 -19.90 -0.16
CA HIS A 779 24.09 -18.94 -0.23
C HIS A 779 24.45 -18.36 1.12
N LEU A 780 23.45 -17.97 1.94
CA LEU A 780 23.73 -17.45 3.29
C LEU A 780 24.40 -18.50 4.18
N LYS A 781 24.00 -19.77 4.09
CA LYS A 781 24.66 -20.85 4.83
C LYS A 781 26.10 -21.04 4.37
N ASP A 782 26.35 -21.05 3.07
CA ASP A 782 27.68 -21.19 2.52
C ASP A 782 28.61 -20.04 2.95
N VAL A 783 28.14 -18.80 2.91
CA VAL A 783 28.93 -17.62 3.30
C VAL A 783 29.12 -17.53 4.80
N LEU A 784 28.05 -17.68 5.60
CA LEU A 784 28.08 -17.37 7.03
C LEU A 784 28.48 -18.54 7.92
N LEU A 785 28.21 -19.78 7.51
CA LEU A 785 28.53 -20.98 8.27
C LEU A 785 29.77 -21.69 7.72
N ALA A 786 29.88 -21.85 6.39
CA ALA A 786 31.01 -22.50 5.75
C ALA A 786 32.15 -21.55 5.36
N ASP A 787 31.98 -20.23 5.52
CA ASP A 787 32.94 -19.18 5.15
C ASP A 787 33.46 -19.27 3.72
N SER A 788 32.59 -19.61 2.77
CA SER A 788 32.93 -19.82 1.36
C SER A 788 33.60 -18.64 0.68
N LEU A 789 33.39 -17.41 1.19
CA LEU A 789 34.01 -16.18 0.70
C LEU A 789 35.27 -15.78 1.50
N GLY A 790 35.60 -16.45 2.61
CA GLY A 790 36.72 -16.12 3.46
C GLY A 790 36.60 -14.78 4.20
N ILE A 791 35.37 -14.31 4.47
CA ILE A 791 35.10 -12.98 5.05
C ILE A 791 34.55 -13.01 6.47
N CYS A 792 34.25 -14.17 7.03
CA CYS A 792 33.63 -14.27 8.36
C CYS A 792 34.42 -13.55 9.46
N GLY A 793 35.74 -13.73 9.48
CA GLY A 793 36.60 -13.04 10.45
C GLY A 793 36.56 -11.51 10.34
N GLU A 794 36.41 -10.99 9.12
CA GLU A 794 36.27 -9.54 8.90
C GLU A 794 34.90 -9.03 9.38
N LEU A 795 33.81 -9.78 9.12
CA LEU A 795 32.47 -9.44 9.58
C LEU A 795 32.41 -9.38 11.12
N GLU A 796 32.98 -10.38 11.78
CA GLU A 796 33.09 -10.44 13.25
C GLU A 796 33.90 -9.28 13.80
N ALA A 797 35.07 -8.96 13.22
CA ALA A 797 35.90 -7.84 13.63
C ALA A 797 35.19 -6.49 13.46
N GLN A 798 34.37 -6.33 12.39
CA GLN A 798 33.58 -5.14 12.16
C GLN A 798 32.49 -4.98 13.23
N MET A 799 31.79 -6.05 13.58
CA MET A 799 30.81 -6.03 14.67
C MET A 799 31.48 -5.74 16.03
N ALA A 800 32.62 -6.33 16.30
CA ALA A 800 33.35 -6.09 17.55
C ALA A 800 33.74 -4.60 17.70
N ARG A 801 34.20 -3.95 16.63
CA ARG A 801 34.46 -2.50 16.61
C ARG A 801 33.20 -1.67 16.87
N HIS A 802 32.08 -2.04 16.27
CA HIS A 802 30.78 -1.39 16.51
C HIS A 802 30.38 -1.48 18.00
N VAL A 803 30.44 -2.68 18.58
CA VAL A 803 30.08 -2.92 19.98
C VAL A 803 30.96 -2.10 20.92
N ALA A 804 32.27 -2.05 20.67
CA ALA A 804 33.23 -1.31 21.49
C ALA A 804 33.04 0.21 21.40
N ALA A 805 32.57 0.71 20.24
CA ALA A 805 32.40 2.15 20.00
C ALA A 805 31.04 2.70 20.43
N TYR A 806 30.08 1.85 20.82
CA TYR A 806 28.73 2.30 21.17
C TYR A 806 28.73 3.37 22.27
N ARG A 807 27.92 4.41 22.04
CA ARG A 807 27.58 5.46 23.03
C ARG A 807 26.09 5.76 22.90
N ASP A 808 25.43 6.04 24.02
CA ASP A 808 24.01 6.45 24.00
C ASP A 808 23.88 7.83 23.34
N GLU A 809 23.05 7.91 22.30
CA GLU A 809 22.84 9.13 21.49
C GLU A 809 22.23 10.27 22.31
N TRP A 810 21.32 9.99 23.26
CA TRP A 810 20.77 11.01 24.15
C TRP A 810 21.84 11.62 25.06
N GLN A 811 22.69 10.80 25.68
CA GLN A 811 23.77 11.29 26.51
C GLN A 811 24.80 12.06 25.69
N THR A 812 25.11 11.61 24.48
CA THR A 812 26.04 12.30 23.58
C THR A 812 25.56 13.71 23.27
N VAL A 813 24.27 13.86 22.85
CA VAL A 813 23.67 15.17 22.57
C VAL A 813 23.56 16.03 23.82
N LEU A 814 23.19 15.46 24.96
CA LEU A 814 23.07 16.21 26.22
C LEU A 814 24.42 16.75 26.72
N ALA A 815 25.54 16.14 26.34
CA ALA A 815 26.90 16.57 26.68
C ALA A 815 27.46 17.64 25.73
N ASP A 816 26.86 17.83 24.54
CA ASP A 816 27.34 18.77 23.54
C ASP A 816 26.40 20.01 23.41
N PRO A 817 26.87 21.23 23.83
CA PRO A 817 26.07 22.43 23.71
C PRO A 817 25.70 22.81 22.27
N ALA A 818 26.55 22.49 21.27
CA ALA A 818 26.26 22.77 19.87
C ALA A 818 25.14 21.85 19.34
N ALA A 819 25.18 20.56 19.70
CA ALA A 819 24.12 19.62 19.39
C ALA A 819 22.79 19.97 20.09
N LEU A 820 22.82 20.48 21.32
CA LEU A 820 21.64 20.95 22.05
C LEU A 820 21.00 22.19 21.43
N ALA A 821 21.75 23.06 20.79
CA ALA A 821 21.23 24.29 20.18
C ALA A 821 20.16 24.02 19.12
N ARG A 822 20.18 22.85 18.47
CA ARG A 822 19.16 22.46 17.45
C ARG A 822 17.76 22.23 18.02
N PHE A 823 17.65 21.94 19.32
CA PHE A 823 16.35 21.75 20.00
C PHE A 823 15.80 23.05 20.57
N GLY A 824 16.62 24.10 20.63
CA GLY A 824 16.21 25.44 21.04
C GLY A 824 15.47 26.16 19.91
N ARG A 825 14.54 27.05 20.27
CA ARG A 825 14.02 28.04 19.33
C ARG A 825 15.14 29.01 18.98
N VAL A 826 15.42 29.18 17.71
CA VAL A 826 16.39 30.16 17.24
C VAL A 826 15.67 31.48 17.03
N ASP A 827 16.02 32.48 17.84
CA ASP A 827 15.83 33.88 17.45
C ASP A 827 16.77 34.16 16.25
N PHE A 828 16.34 34.98 15.29
CA PHE A 828 17.08 35.30 14.07
C PHE A 828 18.54 35.61 14.39
N GLY A 829 19.42 34.61 14.17
CA GLY A 829 20.85 34.83 14.04
C GLY A 829 21.15 35.38 12.66
N ALA A 830 22.37 35.91 12.45
CA ALA A 830 22.78 36.33 11.13
C ALA A 830 22.62 35.19 10.12
N LEU A 831 22.17 35.45 8.90
CA LEU A 831 22.02 34.48 7.81
C LEU A 831 23.35 33.73 7.53
N ASP A 832 24.48 34.33 7.94
CA ASP A 832 25.82 33.75 7.85
C ASP A 832 26.00 32.48 8.73
N ASP A 833 25.24 32.37 9.83
CA ASP A 833 25.29 31.21 10.75
C ASP A 833 24.50 29.99 10.25
N LEU A 834 23.86 30.09 9.08
CA LEU A 834 23.14 28.95 8.50
C LEU A 834 24.13 27.90 7.97
N GLU A 835 23.96 26.65 8.44
CA GLU A 835 24.73 25.51 7.92
C GLU A 835 24.18 25.10 6.54
N PRO A 836 25.03 24.90 5.51
CA PRO A 836 24.59 24.46 4.21
C PRO A 836 23.87 23.11 4.27
N GLY A 837 22.75 22.99 3.55
CA GLY A 837 22.02 21.74 3.38
C GLY A 837 21.03 21.40 4.50
N ARG A 838 20.85 22.29 5.50
CA ARG A 838 19.89 22.09 6.59
C ARG A 838 19.01 23.30 6.81
N GLY A 839 17.70 23.03 7.06
CA GLY A 839 16.74 24.08 7.35
C GLY A 839 16.79 24.53 8.82
N ARG A 840 16.51 25.82 9.05
CA ARG A 840 16.26 26.40 10.38
C ARG A 840 14.92 27.11 10.42
N PRO A 841 14.10 26.90 11.45
CA PRO A 841 12.85 27.68 11.62
C PRO A 841 13.19 29.07 12.14
N ALA A 842 12.50 30.06 11.58
CA ALA A 842 12.66 31.45 11.94
C ALA A 842 11.27 32.09 12.12
N ARG A 843 11.07 32.87 13.18
CA ARG A 843 9.78 33.51 13.46
C ARG A 843 9.69 34.84 12.71
N LEU A 844 8.60 35.04 11.95
CA LEU A 844 8.29 36.27 11.25
C LEU A 844 7.62 37.31 12.19
N PRO A 845 7.63 38.61 11.84
CA PRO A 845 7.02 39.66 12.65
C PRO A 845 5.51 39.48 12.91
N ASP A 846 4.80 38.82 12.00
CA ASP A 846 3.37 38.49 12.11
C ASP A 846 3.08 37.29 13.01
N GLY A 847 4.15 36.63 13.55
CA GLY A 847 4.07 35.47 14.42
C GLY A 847 4.08 34.13 13.71
N SER A 848 4.03 34.07 12.37
CA SER A 848 4.20 32.88 11.57
C SER A 848 5.68 32.43 11.56
N GLU A 849 5.95 31.22 11.03
CA GLU A 849 7.29 30.67 10.94
C GLU A 849 7.73 30.49 9.48
N ALA A 850 8.96 30.93 9.18
CA ALA A 850 9.67 30.62 7.95
C ALA A 850 10.67 29.47 8.16
N ALA A 851 10.92 28.70 7.12
CA ALA A 851 12.01 27.72 7.03
C ALA A 851 13.12 28.31 6.14
N LEU A 852 14.31 28.51 6.75
CA LEU A 852 15.49 29.05 6.06
C LEU A 852 16.41 27.91 5.65
N PHE A 853 16.91 27.96 4.41
CA PHE A 853 17.84 26.99 3.86
C PHE A 853 19.01 27.69 3.18
N LYS A 854 20.23 27.13 3.31
CA LYS A 854 21.43 27.59 2.62
C LYS A 854 21.99 26.48 1.73
N ALA A 855 22.16 26.76 0.46
CA ALA A 855 22.82 25.85 -0.47
C ALA A 855 24.31 25.81 -0.25
N ARG A 856 25.00 24.79 -0.74
CA ARG A 856 26.49 24.72 -0.72
C ARG A 856 27.14 25.83 -1.56
N THR A 857 26.42 26.33 -2.57
CA THR A 857 26.81 27.51 -3.38
C THR A 857 26.80 28.82 -2.60
N GLY A 858 26.18 28.83 -1.41
CA GLY A 858 26.05 30.02 -0.54
C GLY A 858 24.68 30.72 -0.68
N GLU A 859 23.87 30.34 -1.65
CA GLU A 859 22.52 30.92 -1.83
C GLU A 859 21.63 30.54 -0.64
N VAL A 860 20.81 31.52 -0.20
CA VAL A 860 19.86 31.35 0.91
C VAL A 860 18.44 31.43 0.38
N TYR A 861 17.60 30.52 0.82
CA TYR A 861 16.19 30.45 0.48
C TYR A 861 15.33 30.52 1.75
N ALA A 862 14.15 31.14 1.63
CA ALA A 862 13.17 31.22 2.70
C ALA A 862 11.78 30.84 2.17
N VAL A 863 11.15 29.87 2.82
CA VAL A 863 9.77 29.44 2.53
C VAL A 863 8.97 29.31 3.82
N SER A 864 7.65 29.23 3.73
CA SER A 864 6.82 28.96 4.92
C SER A 864 7.28 27.67 5.61
N ASN A 865 7.35 27.68 6.95
CA ASN A 865 7.64 26.47 7.73
C ASN A 865 6.42 25.52 7.80
N ARG A 866 5.24 26.00 7.39
CA ARG A 866 3.97 25.29 7.50
C ARG A 866 3.79 24.32 6.33
N ASP A 867 3.70 23.04 6.63
CA ASP A 867 3.43 21.98 5.63
C ASP A 867 1.98 22.15 5.09
N PRO A 868 1.79 22.27 3.76
CA PRO A 868 0.48 22.55 3.18
C PRO A 868 -0.56 21.44 3.41
N TYR A 869 -0.12 20.18 3.53
CA TYR A 869 -1.02 19.02 3.68
C TYR A 869 -1.47 18.80 5.12
N THR A 870 -0.62 19.10 6.08
CA THR A 870 -0.90 18.82 7.51
C THR A 870 -1.17 20.06 8.33
N GLY A 871 -0.74 21.22 7.84
CA GLY A 871 -0.79 22.46 8.60
C GLY A 871 0.22 22.52 9.76
N ALA A 872 1.14 21.57 9.88
CA ALA A 872 2.18 21.54 10.91
C ALA A 872 3.40 22.36 10.49
N ASP A 873 4.05 23.05 11.45
CA ASP A 873 5.24 23.87 11.21
C ASP A 873 6.51 22.98 11.26
N VAL A 874 6.83 22.31 10.15
CA VAL A 874 7.83 21.23 10.09
C VAL A 874 8.79 21.32 8.90
N ILE A 875 8.57 22.16 7.92
CA ILE A 875 9.36 22.21 6.66
C ILE A 875 10.84 22.45 6.93
N ALA A 876 11.18 23.26 7.93
CA ALA A 876 12.58 23.48 8.35
C ALA A 876 13.30 22.18 8.79
N GLY A 877 12.56 21.15 9.19
CA GLY A 877 13.08 19.81 9.46
C GLY A 877 13.34 18.97 8.22
N GLY A 878 12.95 19.45 7.03
CA GLY A 878 13.12 18.77 5.75
C GLY A 878 14.59 18.66 5.30
N ILE A 879 14.80 17.82 4.29
CA ILE A 879 16.11 17.64 3.67
C ILE A 879 16.20 18.57 2.47
N MET A 880 17.13 19.52 2.51
CA MET A 880 17.47 20.32 1.32
C MET A 880 18.31 19.48 0.37
N GLY A 881 18.07 19.63 -0.92
CA GLY A 881 18.84 18.98 -1.98
C GLY A 881 18.58 19.59 -3.34
N SER A 882 18.82 18.81 -4.40
CA SER A 882 18.47 19.19 -5.77
C SER A 882 17.76 18.04 -6.48
N ARG A 883 16.90 18.41 -7.44
CA ARG A 883 16.22 17.49 -8.38
C ARG A 883 16.28 18.12 -9.76
N ASP A 884 16.89 17.44 -10.73
CA ASP A 884 17.13 17.97 -12.08
C ASP A 884 17.77 19.37 -12.07
N GLY A 885 18.70 19.62 -11.14
CA GLY A 885 19.38 20.91 -10.94
C GLY A 885 18.55 22.00 -10.27
N VAL A 886 17.32 21.73 -9.85
CA VAL A 886 16.45 22.65 -9.10
C VAL A 886 16.72 22.47 -7.60
N PRO A 887 17.02 23.53 -6.83
CA PRO A 887 17.15 23.42 -5.38
C PRO A 887 15.77 23.13 -4.74
N VAL A 888 15.70 22.06 -4.00
CA VAL A 888 14.44 21.60 -3.38
C VAL A 888 14.58 21.37 -1.88
N VAL A 889 13.42 21.46 -1.19
CA VAL A 889 13.27 20.86 0.14
C VAL A 889 12.28 19.72 0.08
N THR A 890 12.65 18.59 0.66
CA THR A 890 11.74 17.43 0.82
C THR A 890 11.03 17.53 2.17
N SER A 891 9.68 17.58 2.17
CA SER A 891 8.89 17.59 3.41
C SER A 891 9.22 16.40 4.32
N PRO A 892 9.39 16.60 5.62
CA PRO A 892 9.70 15.51 6.54
C PRO A 892 8.53 14.53 6.73
N LEU A 893 7.29 14.97 6.52
CA LEU A 893 6.08 14.17 6.75
C LEU A 893 5.68 13.34 5.52
N HIS A 894 5.41 14.00 4.41
CA HIS A 894 4.85 13.36 3.21
C HIS A 894 5.85 13.12 2.09
N LYS A 895 7.07 13.65 2.23
CA LYS A 895 8.18 13.51 1.27
C LYS A 895 7.96 14.19 -0.09
N GLN A 896 6.98 15.09 -0.20
CA GLN A 896 6.88 15.96 -1.37
C GLN A 896 8.09 16.88 -1.45
N GLU A 897 8.49 17.21 -2.67
CA GLU A 897 9.61 18.09 -2.96
C GLU A 897 9.11 19.44 -3.46
N TYR A 898 9.60 20.51 -2.86
CA TYR A 898 9.23 21.89 -3.18
C TYR A 898 10.45 22.64 -3.73
N ASP A 899 10.31 23.28 -4.89
CA ASP A 899 11.33 24.21 -5.44
C ASP A 899 11.49 25.39 -4.46
N LEU A 900 12.64 25.55 -3.90
CA LEU A 900 12.94 26.58 -2.91
C LEU A 900 12.90 28.01 -3.48
N ARG A 901 12.98 28.21 -4.81
CA ARG A 901 12.91 29.50 -5.49
C ARG A 901 11.48 29.98 -5.72
N THR A 902 10.58 29.05 -6.00
CA THR A 902 9.21 29.34 -6.40
C THR A 902 8.17 28.87 -5.39
N GLY A 903 8.55 27.98 -4.50
CA GLY A 903 7.65 27.29 -3.57
C GLY A 903 6.80 26.20 -4.22
N GLN A 904 6.90 25.98 -5.53
CA GLN A 904 6.10 25.00 -6.25
C GLN A 904 6.42 23.58 -5.79
N CYS A 905 5.40 22.79 -5.48
CA CYS A 905 5.54 21.37 -5.27
C CYS A 905 5.84 20.67 -6.61
N LEU A 906 6.91 19.88 -6.68
CA LEU A 906 7.31 19.17 -7.91
C LEU A 906 6.52 17.86 -8.10
N ASP A 907 5.86 17.40 -7.04
CA ASP A 907 5.08 16.16 -7.05
C ASP A 907 3.57 16.42 -7.19
N ASP A 908 3.14 17.68 -6.94
CA ASP A 908 1.75 18.12 -7.01
C ASP A 908 1.71 19.57 -7.51
N PRO A 909 1.33 19.83 -8.77
CA PRO A 909 1.37 21.16 -9.37
C PRO A 909 0.39 22.15 -8.76
N ASP A 910 -0.64 21.69 -8.05
CA ASP A 910 -1.66 22.54 -7.44
C ASP A 910 -1.26 23.03 -6.04
N VAL A 911 -0.18 22.49 -5.47
CA VAL A 911 0.30 22.80 -4.12
C VAL A 911 1.55 23.66 -4.15
N ARG A 912 1.59 24.68 -3.31
CA ARG A 912 2.73 25.59 -3.13
C ARG A 912 3.03 25.87 -1.67
N LEU A 913 4.32 25.98 -1.37
CA LEU A 913 4.80 26.65 -0.15
C LEU A 913 4.91 28.16 -0.43
N PRO A 914 4.33 29.04 0.39
CA PRO A 914 4.61 30.48 0.28
C PRO A 914 6.11 30.75 0.39
N VAL A 915 6.67 31.46 -0.57
CA VAL A 915 8.05 31.96 -0.52
C VAL A 915 8.08 33.23 0.33
N VAL A 916 9.06 33.33 1.21
CA VAL A 916 9.26 34.48 2.10
C VAL A 916 10.39 35.34 1.55
N ASP A 917 10.17 36.65 1.38
CA ASP A 917 11.21 37.58 0.96
C ASP A 917 12.26 37.71 2.07
N LEU A 918 13.55 37.54 1.72
CA LEU A 918 14.65 37.68 2.68
C LEU A 918 14.75 39.11 3.23
N THR A 919 14.22 40.12 2.51
CA THR A 919 14.17 41.52 2.96
C THR A 919 13.13 41.77 4.05
N ASP A 920 12.14 40.92 4.19
CA ASP A 920 11.12 40.94 5.24
C ASP A 920 11.62 40.38 6.58
N LEU A 921 12.80 39.77 6.56
CA LEU A 921 13.40 39.20 7.76
C LEU A 921 14.02 40.28 8.63
N PRO A 922 13.75 40.26 9.96
CA PRO A 922 14.26 41.30 10.85
C PRO A 922 15.79 41.25 10.95
N THR A 923 16.44 42.33 10.65
CA THR A 923 17.91 42.51 10.69
C THR A 923 18.50 42.74 12.09
N THR A 924 17.66 42.80 13.11
CA THR A 924 18.07 43.11 14.49
C THR A 924 17.78 41.99 15.46
N ARG A 925 18.71 41.72 16.37
CA ARG A 925 18.53 40.81 17.51
C ARG A 925 17.31 41.25 18.34
N PHE A 926 16.31 40.39 18.45
CA PHE A 926 15.22 40.58 19.43
C PHE A 926 15.81 40.43 20.86
N PRO A 927 15.30 41.22 21.85
CA PRO A 927 15.67 40.97 23.23
C PRO A 927 15.18 39.59 23.65
N PRO A 928 15.93 38.90 24.52
CA PRO A 928 15.56 37.58 25.00
C PRO A 928 14.16 37.60 25.60
N ALA A 929 13.35 36.62 25.30
CA ALA A 929 12.01 36.47 25.87
C ALA A 929 12.08 36.56 27.42
N PRO A 930 11.15 37.27 28.09
CA PRO A 930 11.19 37.40 29.55
C PRO A 930 11.15 36.00 30.15
N ARG A 931 12.16 35.70 30.98
CA ARG A 931 12.21 34.46 31.77
C ARG A 931 10.88 34.38 32.54
N ALA A 932 10.20 33.24 32.41
CA ALA A 932 9.01 32.93 33.21
C ALA A 932 9.38 33.20 34.68
N ALA A 933 8.61 34.10 35.31
CA ALA A 933 8.79 34.46 36.70
C ALA A 933 8.75 33.18 37.55
N ALA A 934 9.79 32.94 38.31
CA ALA A 934 9.81 31.89 39.30
C ALA A 934 8.55 32.01 40.15
N GLY A 935 7.74 30.96 40.20
CA GLY A 935 6.54 30.93 41.05
C GLY A 935 6.94 31.22 42.52
N PRO A 936 6.03 31.77 43.32
CA PRO A 936 6.35 32.21 44.66
C PRO A 936 6.82 30.98 45.49
N THR A 937 7.99 31.15 46.12
CA THR A 937 8.49 30.24 47.17
C THR A 937 7.47 30.13 48.27
N ALA A 938 6.87 28.95 48.44
CA ALA A 938 6.03 28.66 49.56
C ALA A 938 6.87 28.80 50.84
N GLY A 939 6.55 29.83 51.66
CA GLY A 939 7.14 30.09 52.96
C GLY A 939 6.87 28.88 53.88
N ARG A 940 7.94 28.38 54.47
CA ARG A 940 7.86 27.50 55.64
C ARG A 940 7.24 28.31 56.80
N GLY A 941 6.00 27.96 57.17
CA GLY A 941 5.39 28.32 58.43
C GLY A 941 5.35 27.06 59.32
N GLY A 942 6.10 27.04 60.39
CA GLY A 942 6.10 25.98 61.40
C GLY A 942 4.87 26.09 62.32
N SER A 943 4.34 24.98 62.67
CA SER A 943 4.03 24.48 64.00
C SER A 943 3.35 23.09 63.87
#